data_b248b67272c9aafeb7970f0ac0dc5b2a
#
_entry.id   b248b67272c9aafeb7970f0ac0dc5b2a
#
_cell.length_a   1.000
_cell.length_b   1.000
_cell.length_c   1.000
_cell.angle_alpha   90.00
_cell.angle_beta   90.00
_cell.angle_gamma   90.00
#
_symmetry.space_group_name_H-M   'P 1'
#
loop_
_entity.id
_entity.type
_entity.pdbx_description
1 polymer ?
#
loop_
_entity_poly.entity_id
_entity_poly.type
_entity_poly.pdbx_seq_one_letter_code
_entity_poly.pdbx_strand_id
1 'polypeptide(L)'
;MTTPATSLDQTFPVIITCADGLEAPLLTELTSFGITSQIEQMGRISANLSLAQIYQVCLWSRVASRVLLPLGKKNINAEYDIAEQLYGFAKTIKWTQLFTLEQTFAIRLTLDKRVQANQQFAMLRVKDAIADQFNEQFGSRPNVDKNPDFAIIATVSDKQAFLYLDLSGTSLHRRGYRVAMTDAPLKENLAAALLYSLDFHRNAYDTIVDPMCGSGTLVIEALLMSADYAVGLDKAERDFGFYAWQHHDKPLWQSMVKDAQDRFHQRLEQMINGDMPNVFAFDMDAGAIKATHKNLMASGLTPIINRITLQQRSLATLNMAIEKQVNGWQRPLFITNPPYGERLGEEVLIRPMYQGFGKKLQHLFAHSPATVTLGVLAGKVEEADTLPLNDPKTLRCHNGALTVYFRYGELLKTKEQNLISLFEKREIVVEEGQDFVNRLQKNLANLKKLANKQQVTNLRIYDADLPDFKVAVDIYGQFVHVQEYAAPKSIPPETAKKRFNLALHGIREVLNVNREQVFIKTRAKQSGNEQYEKKASSGKFHIVSEPTANHQRAYFLVNFSDYLDTGLFLDHRSMRKIIGENSRGKNVLNLFAYTCTASVHAGLGGAKSVTSVDLSQNYLDWGKKNFALNGLPDLPNYQFIAQDIFEWIKDNTEQYDVIFIDPPTFSNSKKFHGTFDVQRDHVALINRAMNRLTAEGVLYFSNNFTKFALDESIKERYVVEELTNQTIGFDYDLKKPIHQSWAIRQQQAAKKTVK
;
A
#
# COMPACT_ATOMS: atom_id res chain seq x y z
N MET A 1 24.98 -61.32 19.90
CA MET A 1 24.60 -60.21 20.80
C MET A 1 24.65 -58.96 19.96
N THR A 2 23.52 -58.55 19.37
CA THR A 2 23.38 -57.27 18.67
C THR A 2 23.19 -56.21 19.71
N THR A 3 24.11 -55.28 19.80
CA THR A 3 24.01 -54.05 20.60
C THR A 3 22.67 -53.39 20.26
N PRO A 4 21.83 -52.98 21.27
CA PRO A 4 20.63 -52.24 20.97
C PRO A 4 21.09 -50.92 20.32
N ALA A 5 20.47 -50.59 19.15
CA ALA A 5 20.66 -49.30 18.49
C ALA A 5 20.40 -48.24 19.55
N THR A 6 21.32 -47.30 19.70
CA THR A 6 21.18 -46.15 20.57
C THR A 6 19.91 -45.40 20.17
N SER A 7 19.12 -44.95 21.11
CA SER A 7 17.82 -44.26 20.91
C SER A 7 17.88 -43.05 19.97
N LEU A 8 19.07 -42.61 19.61
CA LEU A 8 19.40 -41.49 18.73
C LEU A 8 19.19 -41.80 17.23
N ASP A 9 19.21 -43.07 16.82
CA ASP A 9 19.11 -43.46 15.39
C ASP A 9 17.67 -43.78 14.94
N GLN A 10 16.71 -43.77 15.87
CA GLN A 10 15.32 -44.03 15.55
C GLN A 10 14.66 -42.81 14.89
N THR A 11 14.10 -43.00 13.70
CA THR A 11 13.33 -41.96 13.00
C THR A 11 11.84 -42.29 12.95
N PHE A 12 11.01 -41.30 12.94
CA PHE A 12 9.56 -41.37 12.90
C PHE A 12 9.03 -40.67 11.64
N PRO A 13 8.13 -41.30 10.89
CA PRO A 13 7.43 -40.61 9.80
C PRO A 13 6.52 -39.56 10.43
N VAL A 14 6.58 -38.32 9.96
CA VAL A 14 5.73 -37.22 10.43
C VAL A 14 5.16 -36.45 9.26
N ILE A 15 3.99 -35.86 9.49
CA ILE A 15 3.37 -34.85 8.65
C ILE A 15 3.45 -33.52 9.37
N ILE A 16 4.13 -32.54 8.76
CA ILE A 16 4.20 -31.18 9.26
C ILE A 16 3.19 -30.35 8.46
N THR A 17 2.25 -29.72 9.16
CA THR A 17 1.19 -28.95 8.50
C THR A 17 1.48 -27.45 8.54
N CYS A 18 1.04 -26.74 7.51
CA CYS A 18 1.00 -25.28 7.47
C CYS A 18 -0.35 -24.80 6.92
N ALA A 19 -0.55 -23.48 6.83
CA ALA A 19 -1.67 -22.95 6.06
C ALA A 19 -1.43 -23.17 4.56
N ASP A 20 -2.51 -23.33 3.80
CA ASP A 20 -2.47 -23.54 2.35
C ASP A 20 -1.70 -22.38 1.67
N GLY A 21 -0.77 -22.74 0.79
CA GLY A 21 0.12 -21.82 0.08
C GLY A 21 1.42 -21.49 0.83
N LEU A 22 1.63 -22.00 2.05
CA LEU A 22 2.87 -21.80 2.81
C LEU A 22 3.83 -23.00 2.76
N GLU A 23 3.60 -23.95 1.87
CA GLU A 23 4.42 -25.19 1.77
C GLU A 23 5.87 -24.87 1.37
N ALA A 24 6.06 -23.96 0.39
CA ALA A 24 7.41 -23.60 -0.06
C ALA A 24 8.21 -22.84 1.00
N PRO A 25 7.66 -21.81 1.71
CA PRO A 25 8.32 -21.22 2.87
C PRO A 25 8.62 -22.21 3.99
N LEU A 26 7.70 -23.13 4.31
CA LEU A 26 7.93 -24.17 5.31
C LEU A 26 9.05 -25.12 4.89
N LEU A 27 9.09 -25.51 3.61
CA LEU A 27 10.19 -26.33 3.08
C LEU A 27 11.54 -25.63 3.22
N THR A 28 11.59 -24.31 2.93
CA THR A 28 12.78 -23.49 3.12
C THR A 28 13.21 -23.47 4.60
N GLU A 29 12.26 -23.31 5.52
CA GLU A 29 12.53 -23.33 6.97
C GLU A 29 13.09 -24.69 7.40
N LEU A 30 12.44 -25.81 7.05
CA LEU A 30 12.89 -27.15 7.40
C LEU A 30 14.26 -27.47 6.80
N THR A 31 14.53 -27.03 5.58
CA THR A 31 15.87 -27.15 4.95
C THR A 31 16.91 -26.37 5.74
N SER A 32 16.59 -25.19 6.28
CA SER A 32 17.52 -24.43 7.15
C SER A 32 17.83 -25.13 8.47
N PHE A 33 16.95 -26.03 8.93
CA PHE A 33 17.17 -26.90 10.08
C PHE A 33 17.96 -28.18 9.74
N GLY A 34 18.36 -28.38 8.50
CA GLY A 34 19.01 -29.61 8.03
C GLY A 34 18.04 -30.78 7.87
N ILE A 35 16.75 -30.52 7.79
CA ILE A 35 15.69 -31.55 7.64
C ILE A 35 15.40 -31.78 6.17
N THR A 36 15.56 -33.02 5.71
CA THR A 36 15.11 -33.46 4.40
C THR A 36 13.60 -33.75 4.44
N SER A 37 12.84 -33.06 3.63
CA SER A 37 11.38 -33.15 3.60
C SER A 37 10.83 -32.91 2.22
N GLN A 38 9.57 -33.27 1.99
CA GLN A 38 8.91 -33.10 0.69
C GLN A 38 7.45 -32.67 0.86
N ILE A 39 6.97 -31.86 -0.08
CA ILE A 39 5.57 -31.47 -0.13
C ILE A 39 4.75 -32.69 -0.55
N GLU A 40 3.83 -33.14 0.31
CA GLU A 40 2.94 -34.28 0.03
C GLU A 40 1.68 -33.80 -0.68
N GLN A 41 1.08 -32.74 -0.17
CA GLN A 41 -0.09 -32.06 -0.74
C GLN A 41 -0.23 -30.66 -0.13
N MET A 42 -1.24 -29.93 -0.56
CA MET A 42 -1.56 -28.60 -0.05
C MET A 42 -1.66 -28.61 1.49
N GLY A 43 -0.91 -27.72 2.15
CA GLY A 43 -0.83 -27.58 3.61
C GLY A 43 -0.08 -28.71 4.33
N ARG A 44 0.60 -29.63 3.64
CA ARG A 44 1.26 -30.81 4.26
C ARG A 44 2.62 -31.11 3.67
N ILE A 45 3.60 -31.26 4.54
CA ILE A 45 4.96 -31.71 4.23
C ILE A 45 5.24 -33.01 5.00
N SER A 46 5.77 -34.01 4.32
CA SER A 46 6.18 -35.28 4.93
C SER A 46 7.69 -35.29 5.17
N ALA A 47 8.11 -35.89 6.28
CA ALA A 47 9.52 -36.09 6.63
C ALA A 47 9.67 -37.34 7.52
N ASN A 48 10.89 -37.93 7.55
CA ASN A 48 11.28 -38.91 8.54
C ASN A 48 12.24 -38.21 9.53
N LEU A 49 11.81 -38.00 10.75
CA LEU A 49 12.51 -37.21 11.75
C LEU A 49 12.99 -38.03 12.94
N SER A 50 14.21 -37.77 13.41
CA SER A 50 14.63 -38.20 14.73
C SER A 50 13.85 -37.46 15.82
N LEU A 51 13.88 -37.95 17.05
CA LEU A 51 13.22 -37.28 18.19
C LEU A 51 13.75 -35.84 18.38
N ALA A 52 15.05 -35.64 18.25
CA ALA A 52 15.68 -34.32 18.31
C ALA A 52 15.15 -33.40 17.22
N GLN A 53 14.94 -33.88 15.99
CA GLN A 53 14.39 -33.06 14.90
C GLN A 53 12.89 -32.75 15.12
N ILE A 54 12.11 -33.67 15.72
CA ILE A 54 10.74 -33.39 16.13
C ILE A 54 10.71 -32.24 17.14
N TYR A 55 11.57 -32.30 18.16
CA TYR A 55 11.73 -31.24 19.16
C TYR A 55 12.18 -29.93 18.51
N GLN A 56 13.14 -29.99 17.59
CA GLN A 56 13.63 -28.82 16.85
C GLN A 56 12.48 -28.14 16.08
N VAL A 57 11.63 -28.88 15.37
CA VAL A 57 10.49 -28.30 14.67
C VAL A 57 9.48 -27.72 15.66
N CYS A 58 9.16 -28.41 16.76
CA CYS A 58 8.23 -27.90 17.78
C CYS A 58 8.75 -26.63 18.47
N LEU A 59 10.07 -26.51 18.68
CA LEU A 59 10.71 -25.40 19.38
C LEU A 59 10.95 -24.19 18.45
N TRP A 60 11.41 -24.44 17.23
CA TRP A 60 11.94 -23.41 16.34
C TRP A 60 11.04 -23.03 15.17
N SER A 61 10.15 -23.93 14.71
CA SER A 61 9.39 -23.62 13.51
C SER A 61 8.40 -22.48 13.71
N ARG A 62 8.53 -21.49 12.83
CA ARG A 62 7.69 -20.28 12.80
C ARG A 62 6.54 -20.44 11.81
N VAL A 63 6.68 -21.30 10.79
CA VAL A 63 5.73 -21.48 9.70
C VAL A 63 4.80 -22.66 9.95
N ALA A 64 5.30 -23.73 10.58
CA ALA A 64 4.50 -24.92 10.89
C ALA A 64 3.31 -24.60 11.81
N SER A 65 2.20 -25.28 11.55
CA SER A 65 1.03 -25.25 12.40
C SER A 65 0.97 -26.42 13.37
N ARG A 66 1.34 -27.63 12.90
CA ARG A 66 1.36 -28.86 13.70
C ARG A 66 2.41 -29.85 13.20
N VAL A 67 2.84 -30.72 14.12
CA VAL A 67 3.65 -31.90 13.84
C VAL A 67 2.81 -33.13 14.19
N LEU A 68 2.46 -33.92 13.19
CA LEU A 68 1.52 -35.04 13.30
C LEU A 68 2.24 -36.35 13.03
N LEU A 69 2.13 -37.34 13.96
CA LEU A 69 2.60 -38.67 13.80
C LEU A 69 1.48 -39.54 13.17
N PRO A 70 1.63 -40.10 11.95
CA PRO A 70 0.62 -40.97 11.36
C PRO A 70 0.42 -42.27 12.17
N LEU A 71 -0.81 -42.53 12.59
CA LEU A 71 -1.19 -43.75 13.25
C LEU A 71 -1.74 -44.78 12.25
N GLY A 72 -2.33 -44.32 11.16
CA GLY A 72 -2.84 -45.20 10.11
C GLY A 72 -3.62 -44.45 9.05
N LYS A 73 -3.90 -45.12 7.95
CA LYS A 73 -4.82 -44.66 6.89
C LYS A 73 -5.74 -45.78 6.46
N LYS A 74 -6.96 -45.45 6.02
CA LYS A 74 -7.96 -46.35 5.51
C LYS A 74 -8.69 -45.76 4.31
N ASN A 75 -8.96 -46.56 3.30
CA ASN A 75 -9.84 -46.16 2.21
C ASN A 75 -11.29 -46.08 2.75
N ILE A 76 -11.98 -45.01 2.39
CA ILE A 76 -13.34 -44.70 2.78
C ILE A 76 -14.21 -44.73 1.53
N ASN A 77 -15.40 -45.36 1.66
CA ASN A 77 -16.45 -45.25 0.65
C ASN A 77 -17.56 -44.33 1.17
N ALA A 78 -17.78 -43.22 0.49
CA ALA A 78 -18.79 -42.23 0.87
C ALA A 78 -20.25 -42.71 0.76
N GLU A 79 -20.49 -43.85 0.12
CA GLU A 79 -21.81 -44.48 0.03
C GLU A 79 -22.24 -45.17 1.33
N TYR A 80 -21.30 -45.48 2.21
CA TYR A 80 -21.55 -46.14 3.49
C TYR A 80 -21.39 -45.14 4.64
N ASP A 81 -21.97 -45.47 5.81
CA ASP A 81 -21.85 -44.65 7.00
C ASP A 81 -20.39 -44.38 7.38
N ILE A 82 -20.00 -43.11 7.24
CA ILE A 82 -18.63 -42.65 7.53
C ILE A 82 -18.27 -42.85 9.00
N ALA A 83 -19.22 -42.67 9.91
CA ALA A 83 -18.99 -42.80 11.35
C ALA A 83 -18.66 -44.26 11.73
N GLU A 84 -19.37 -45.24 11.15
CA GLU A 84 -19.09 -46.65 11.35
C GLU A 84 -17.77 -47.08 10.70
N GLN A 85 -17.45 -46.55 9.52
CA GLN A 85 -16.15 -46.82 8.89
C GLN A 85 -14.99 -46.29 9.74
N LEU A 86 -15.16 -45.10 10.36
CA LEU A 86 -14.19 -44.52 11.27
C LEU A 86 -14.06 -45.29 12.58
N TYR A 87 -15.17 -45.78 13.15
CA TYR A 87 -15.14 -46.67 14.30
C TYR A 87 -14.31 -47.95 14.00
N GLY A 88 -14.64 -48.63 12.91
CA GLY A 88 -13.92 -49.82 12.51
C GLY A 88 -12.44 -49.55 12.18
N PHE A 89 -12.13 -48.39 11.63
CA PHE A 89 -10.75 -47.96 11.40
C PHE A 89 -10.01 -47.69 12.72
N ALA A 90 -10.61 -46.93 13.63
CA ALA A 90 -10.02 -46.61 14.94
C ALA A 90 -9.77 -47.90 15.76
N LYS A 91 -10.62 -48.92 15.67
CA LYS A 91 -10.41 -50.26 16.32
C LYS A 91 -9.16 -50.99 15.81
N THR A 92 -8.63 -50.66 14.62
CA THR A 92 -7.38 -51.26 14.11
C THR A 92 -6.12 -50.74 14.75
N ILE A 93 -6.19 -49.54 15.38
CA ILE A 93 -5.07 -48.90 16.07
C ILE A 93 -4.96 -49.48 17.48
N LYS A 94 -3.75 -49.80 17.92
CA LYS A 94 -3.50 -50.36 19.26
C LYS A 94 -3.35 -49.19 20.28
N TRP A 95 -4.45 -48.63 20.68
CA TRP A 95 -4.47 -47.42 21.56
C TRP A 95 -3.82 -47.68 22.92
N THR A 96 -4.01 -48.89 23.51
CA THR A 96 -3.44 -49.28 24.78
C THR A 96 -1.89 -49.38 24.78
N GLN A 97 -1.27 -49.34 23.58
CA GLN A 97 0.17 -49.27 23.42
C GLN A 97 0.67 -47.80 23.25
N LEU A 98 -0.27 -46.86 23.04
CA LEU A 98 0.07 -45.45 22.83
C LEU A 98 -0.04 -44.63 24.08
N PHE A 99 -1.05 -44.91 24.92
CA PHE A 99 -1.29 -44.19 26.16
C PHE A 99 -1.96 -45.04 27.25
N THR A 100 -2.00 -44.60 28.51
CA THR A 100 -2.51 -45.34 29.65
C THR A 100 -3.90 -44.85 30.10
N LEU A 101 -4.53 -45.59 31.05
CA LEU A 101 -5.83 -45.20 31.60
C LEU A 101 -5.83 -43.85 32.34
N GLU A 102 -4.71 -43.47 32.93
CA GLU A 102 -4.53 -42.27 33.68
C GLU A 102 -4.41 -41.01 32.79
N GLN A 103 -4.06 -41.22 31.53
CA GLN A 103 -3.88 -40.17 30.57
C GLN A 103 -5.20 -39.80 29.87
N THR A 104 -5.36 -38.53 29.59
CA THR A 104 -6.57 -37.97 28.97
C THR A 104 -6.36 -37.82 27.45
N PHE A 105 -7.46 -37.90 26.70
CA PHE A 105 -7.39 -37.68 25.27
C PHE A 105 -8.53 -36.80 24.73
N ALA A 106 -8.33 -36.23 23.55
CA ALA A 106 -9.39 -35.59 22.76
C ALA A 106 -9.24 -35.89 21.29
N ILE A 107 -10.35 -35.85 20.57
CA ILE A 107 -10.38 -36.06 19.11
C ILE A 107 -10.77 -34.76 18.43
N ARG A 108 -10.05 -34.44 17.37
CA ARG A 108 -10.40 -33.33 16.46
C ARG A 108 -10.58 -33.93 15.07
N LEU A 109 -11.82 -33.88 14.56
CA LEU A 109 -12.17 -34.42 13.25
C LEU A 109 -12.35 -33.27 12.25
N THR A 110 -11.74 -33.42 11.07
CA THR A 110 -11.97 -32.54 9.93
C THR A 110 -12.50 -33.37 8.77
N LEU A 111 -13.64 -32.97 8.23
CA LEU A 111 -14.24 -33.56 7.03
C LEU A 111 -14.00 -32.67 5.82
N ASP A 112 -13.61 -33.27 4.70
CA ASP A 112 -13.62 -32.56 3.40
C ASP A 112 -15.05 -32.12 3.07
N LYS A 113 -15.22 -30.98 2.43
CA LYS A 113 -16.53 -30.40 2.08
C LYS A 113 -17.41 -31.33 1.24
N ARG A 114 -16.82 -32.29 0.56
CA ARG A 114 -17.52 -33.31 -0.25
C ARG A 114 -18.05 -34.47 0.55
N VAL A 115 -17.63 -34.62 1.81
CA VAL A 115 -18.05 -35.72 2.69
C VAL A 115 -19.33 -35.27 3.44
N GLN A 116 -20.43 -35.93 3.13
CA GLN A 116 -21.71 -35.68 3.82
C GLN A 116 -21.81 -36.62 5.05
N ALA A 117 -21.37 -36.13 6.20
CA ALA A 117 -21.50 -36.85 7.47
C ALA A 117 -21.68 -35.85 8.63
N ASN A 118 -22.33 -36.31 9.68
CA ASN A 118 -22.38 -35.55 10.93
C ASN A 118 -21.00 -35.63 11.60
N GLN A 119 -20.27 -34.53 11.55
CA GLN A 119 -18.91 -34.43 12.10
C GLN A 119 -18.84 -34.77 13.59
N GLN A 120 -19.81 -34.32 14.37
CA GLN A 120 -19.84 -34.58 15.82
C GLN A 120 -20.09 -36.05 16.12
N PHE A 121 -21.03 -36.68 15.40
CA PHE A 121 -21.31 -38.11 15.57
C PHE A 121 -20.12 -38.95 15.12
N ALA A 122 -19.53 -38.68 13.99
CA ALA A 122 -18.34 -39.38 13.48
C ALA A 122 -17.16 -39.27 14.48
N MET A 123 -16.96 -38.09 15.08
CA MET A 123 -15.95 -37.90 16.12
C MET A 123 -16.22 -38.74 17.36
N LEU A 124 -17.49 -38.84 17.82
CA LEU A 124 -17.88 -39.68 18.94
C LEU A 124 -17.63 -41.17 18.66
N ARG A 125 -17.85 -41.65 17.43
CA ARG A 125 -17.59 -43.05 17.07
C ARG A 125 -16.08 -43.40 17.11
N VAL A 126 -15.20 -42.47 16.73
CA VAL A 126 -13.75 -42.63 16.95
C VAL A 126 -13.42 -42.71 18.44
N LYS A 127 -14.04 -41.86 19.26
CA LYS A 127 -13.89 -41.90 20.71
C LYS A 127 -14.36 -43.23 21.30
N ASP A 128 -15.53 -43.73 20.87
CA ASP A 128 -16.08 -45.01 21.32
C ASP A 128 -15.15 -46.19 21.02
N ALA A 129 -14.54 -46.20 19.79
CA ALA A 129 -13.59 -47.26 19.42
C ALA A 129 -12.36 -47.28 20.35
N ILE A 130 -11.89 -46.12 20.79
CA ILE A 130 -10.79 -46.00 21.76
C ILE A 130 -11.26 -46.53 23.14
N ALA A 131 -12.37 -45.98 23.62
CA ALA A 131 -12.93 -46.32 24.94
C ALA A 131 -13.25 -47.81 25.05
N ASP A 132 -13.80 -48.43 24.01
CA ASP A 132 -14.13 -49.85 23.98
C ASP A 132 -12.88 -50.74 24.03
N GLN A 133 -11.78 -50.34 23.34
CA GLN A 133 -10.52 -51.08 23.40
C GLN A 133 -9.91 -51.09 24.81
N PHE A 134 -9.94 -49.98 25.50
CA PHE A 134 -9.49 -49.88 26.89
C PHE A 134 -10.41 -50.65 27.83
N ASN A 135 -11.72 -50.59 27.63
CA ASN A 135 -12.70 -51.32 28.44
C ASN A 135 -12.56 -52.83 28.24
N GLU A 136 -12.33 -53.29 27.03
CA GLU A 136 -12.10 -54.71 26.73
C GLU A 136 -10.81 -55.23 27.40
N GLN A 137 -9.75 -54.42 27.49
CA GLN A 137 -8.45 -54.84 28.03
C GLN A 137 -8.34 -54.63 29.56
N PHE A 138 -8.89 -53.50 30.10
CA PHE A 138 -8.66 -53.09 31.45
C PHE A 138 -9.94 -52.98 32.30
N GLY A 139 -11.13 -53.20 31.69
CA GLY A 139 -12.43 -53.02 32.36
C GLY A 139 -12.79 -51.56 32.73
N SER A 140 -12.06 -50.60 32.18
CA SER A 140 -12.20 -49.18 32.42
C SER A 140 -11.92 -48.34 31.20
N ARG A 141 -12.34 -47.08 31.18
CA ARG A 141 -12.21 -46.17 30.05
C ARG A 141 -11.34 -44.97 30.41
N PRO A 142 -10.45 -44.50 29.52
CA PRO A 142 -9.68 -43.29 29.75
C PRO A 142 -10.59 -42.04 29.68
N ASN A 143 -10.23 -40.98 30.39
CA ASN A 143 -10.97 -39.73 30.41
C ASN A 143 -10.73 -38.86 29.19
N VAL A 144 -11.75 -38.05 28.85
CA VAL A 144 -11.65 -37.03 27.79
C VAL A 144 -11.54 -35.66 28.45
N ASP A 145 -10.60 -34.85 27.97
CA ASP A 145 -10.39 -33.49 28.50
C ASP A 145 -10.27 -32.47 27.34
N LYS A 146 -10.60 -31.20 27.64
CA LYS A 146 -10.41 -30.10 26.66
C LYS A 146 -8.94 -29.80 26.42
N ASN A 147 -8.09 -29.97 27.44
CA ASN A 147 -6.65 -29.87 27.40
C ASN A 147 -6.03 -31.26 27.63
N PRO A 148 -6.12 -32.17 26.63
CA PRO A 148 -5.78 -33.56 26.79
C PRO A 148 -4.26 -33.76 26.81
N ASP A 149 -3.81 -34.85 27.40
CA ASP A 149 -2.45 -35.35 27.25
C ASP A 149 -2.18 -35.79 25.81
N PHE A 150 -3.19 -36.34 25.13
CA PHE A 150 -3.12 -36.77 23.73
C PHE A 150 -4.24 -36.15 22.89
N ALA A 151 -3.85 -35.34 21.89
CA ALA A 151 -4.75 -34.88 20.85
C ALA A 151 -4.65 -35.80 19.64
N ILE A 152 -5.78 -36.41 19.27
CA ILE A 152 -5.90 -37.27 18.09
C ILE A 152 -6.55 -36.47 16.97
N ILE A 153 -5.87 -36.35 15.84
CA ILE A 153 -6.38 -35.66 14.67
C ILE A 153 -6.88 -36.65 13.68
N ALA A 154 -8.15 -36.58 13.32
CA ALA A 154 -8.77 -37.39 12.28
C ALA A 154 -9.07 -36.48 11.08
N THR A 155 -8.68 -36.87 9.89
CA THR A 155 -9.04 -36.20 8.64
C THR A 155 -9.69 -37.17 7.68
N VAL A 156 -10.81 -36.77 7.07
CA VAL A 156 -11.58 -37.61 6.16
C VAL A 156 -11.82 -36.88 4.86
N SER A 157 -11.39 -37.48 3.76
CA SER A 157 -11.76 -37.11 2.41
C SER A 157 -12.83 -38.02 1.86
N ASP A 158 -13.28 -37.82 0.63
CA ASP A 158 -14.20 -38.68 -0.11
C ASP A 158 -13.65 -40.10 -0.35
N LYS A 159 -12.34 -40.29 -0.25
CA LYS A 159 -11.65 -41.55 -0.57
C LYS A 159 -10.86 -42.14 0.59
N GLN A 160 -10.40 -41.35 1.53
CA GLN A 160 -9.47 -41.80 2.57
C GLN A 160 -9.71 -41.11 3.90
N ALA A 161 -9.47 -41.86 4.97
CA ALA A 161 -9.38 -41.34 6.34
C ALA A 161 -7.97 -41.57 6.87
N PHE A 162 -7.51 -40.62 7.67
CA PHE A 162 -6.23 -40.65 8.35
C PHE A 162 -6.44 -40.39 9.84
N LEU A 163 -5.68 -41.08 10.67
CA LEU A 163 -5.57 -40.83 12.10
C LEU A 163 -4.13 -40.47 12.43
N TYR A 164 -3.97 -39.40 13.21
CA TYR A 164 -2.66 -38.87 13.63
C TYR A 164 -2.66 -38.67 15.13
N LEU A 165 -1.48 -38.78 15.75
CA LEU A 165 -1.19 -38.23 17.06
C LEU A 165 -0.57 -36.84 16.86
N ASP A 166 -1.10 -35.83 17.52
CA ASP A 166 -0.57 -34.46 17.47
C ASP A 166 0.58 -34.32 18.46
N LEU A 167 1.83 -34.27 17.96
CA LEU A 167 3.02 -34.07 18.79
C LEU A 167 3.25 -32.60 19.19
N SER A 168 2.62 -31.67 18.52
CA SER A 168 2.72 -30.23 18.82
C SER A 168 1.77 -29.77 19.93
N GLY A 169 0.71 -30.50 20.21
CA GLY A 169 -0.30 -30.18 21.23
C GLY A 169 -1.16 -28.98 20.85
N THR A 170 -0.82 -27.79 21.32
CA THR A 170 -1.42 -26.55 20.84
C THR A 170 -0.78 -26.12 19.52
N SER A 171 -1.54 -25.37 18.70
CA SER A 171 -1.02 -24.93 17.39
C SER A 171 0.24 -24.06 17.56
N LEU A 172 1.29 -24.37 16.75
CA LEU A 172 2.60 -23.74 16.85
C LEU A 172 2.59 -22.25 16.44
N HIS A 173 1.59 -21.79 15.69
CA HIS A 173 1.52 -20.41 15.23
C HIS A 173 1.16 -19.39 16.32
N ARG A 174 0.63 -19.82 17.47
CA ARG A 174 0.26 -18.92 18.57
C ARG A 174 1.51 -18.54 19.35
N ARG A 175 1.84 -17.24 19.34
CA ARG A 175 2.90 -16.66 20.16
C ARG A 175 2.30 -15.79 21.25
N GLY A 176 2.92 -15.74 22.39
CA GLY A 176 2.43 -15.02 23.57
C GLY A 176 2.42 -13.50 23.46
N TYR A 177 3.17 -12.92 22.51
CA TYR A 177 3.41 -11.49 22.44
C TYR A 177 2.21 -10.66 21.97
N ARG A 178 1.20 -11.25 21.34
CA ARG A 178 0.04 -10.50 20.82
C ARG A 178 -0.94 -10.15 21.95
N VAL A 179 -0.65 -9.08 22.68
CA VAL A 179 -1.48 -8.54 23.78
C VAL A 179 -2.39 -7.39 23.32
N ALA A 180 -2.15 -6.82 22.13
CA ALA A 180 -2.97 -5.80 21.51
C ALA A 180 -3.18 -6.11 20.02
N MET A 181 -4.41 -5.84 19.53
CA MET A 181 -4.81 -6.11 18.15
C MET A 181 -5.32 -4.85 17.49
N THR A 182 -5.17 -4.81 16.16
CA THR A 182 -5.87 -3.91 15.24
C THR A 182 -6.94 -4.70 14.49
N ASP A 183 -7.76 -4.04 13.68
CA ASP A 183 -8.68 -4.71 12.78
C ASP A 183 -7.88 -5.59 11.80
N ALA A 184 -8.33 -6.84 11.55
CA ALA A 184 -7.72 -7.81 10.63
C ALA A 184 -6.18 -8.01 10.77
N PRO A 185 -5.68 -8.46 11.95
CA PRO A 185 -4.25 -8.64 12.17
C PRO A 185 -3.67 -9.77 11.30
N LEU A 186 -2.43 -9.57 10.82
CA LEU A 186 -1.67 -10.61 10.13
C LEU A 186 -1.33 -11.75 11.11
N LYS A 187 -1.52 -13.02 10.69
CA LYS A 187 -1.12 -14.17 11.52
C LYS A 187 0.41 -14.27 11.58
N GLU A 188 0.94 -14.67 12.73
CA GLU A 188 2.38 -14.72 13.00
C GLU A 188 3.11 -15.70 12.07
N ASN A 189 2.53 -16.88 11.85
CA ASN A 189 3.11 -17.87 10.93
C ASN A 189 3.08 -17.41 9.46
N LEU A 190 2.08 -16.62 9.06
CA LEU A 190 2.06 -16.03 7.74
C LEU A 190 3.16 -14.97 7.64
N ALA A 191 3.28 -14.07 8.61
CA ALA A 191 4.36 -13.08 8.63
C ALA A 191 5.75 -13.73 8.52
N ALA A 192 6.00 -14.79 9.29
CA ALA A 192 7.23 -15.55 9.21
C ALA A 192 7.44 -16.19 7.83
N ALA A 193 6.39 -16.75 7.22
CA ALA A 193 6.47 -17.35 5.90
C ALA A 193 6.81 -16.31 4.81
N LEU A 194 6.29 -15.08 4.91
CA LEU A 194 6.66 -13.98 4.01
C LEU A 194 8.14 -13.63 4.15
N LEU A 195 8.67 -13.59 5.38
CA LEU A 195 10.09 -13.35 5.64
C LEU A 195 10.98 -14.48 5.11
N TYR A 196 10.58 -15.74 5.24
CA TYR A 196 11.29 -16.88 4.63
C TYR A 196 11.28 -16.81 3.09
N SER A 197 10.20 -16.36 2.49
CA SER A 197 10.10 -16.15 1.03
C SER A 197 11.09 -15.09 0.51
N LEU A 198 11.54 -14.21 1.39
CA LEU A 198 12.52 -13.15 1.14
C LEU A 198 13.95 -13.53 1.58
N ASP A 199 14.20 -14.77 1.93
CA ASP A 199 15.49 -15.23 2.47
C ASP A 199 15.98 -14.44 3.72
N PHE A 200 15.04 -13.85 4.47
CA PHE A 200 15.36 -13.02 5.65
C PHE A 200 16.19 -13.77 6.71
N HIS A 201 15.92 -15.06 6.88
CA HIS A 201 16.65 -15.95 7.82
C HIS A 201 18.16 -16.07 7.56
N ARG A 202 18.64 -15.59 6.41
CA ARG A 202 20.07 -15.58 6.03
C ARG A 202 20.77 -14.26 6.35
N ASN A 203 20.18 -13.40 7.19
CA ASN A 203 20.70 -12.07 7.51
C ASN A 203 21.00 -11.21 6.28
N ALA A 204 20.10 -11.26 5.29
CA ALA A 204 20.30 -10.65 3.98
C ALA A 204 20.11 -9.12 3.98
N TYR A 205 19.55 -8.53 5.05
CA TYR A 205 19.08 -7.14 5.08
C TYR A 205 19.71 -6.35 6.23
N ASP A 206 20.13 -5.12 5.94
CA ASP A 206 20.68 -4.18 6.91
C ASP A 206 19.63 -3.22 7.48
N THR A 207 18.48 -3.15 6.85
CA THR A 207 17.39 -2.26 7.22
C THR A 207 16.03 -2.90 6.91
N ILE A 208 15.07 -2.74 7.81
CA ILE A 208 13.68 -3.20 7.68
C ILE A 208 12.77 -1.98 7.80
N VAL A 209 11.87 -1.80 6.85
CA VAL A 209 10.85 -0.73 6.86
C VAL A 209 9.48 -1.33 6.65
N ASP A 210 8.60 -1.18 7.63
CA ASP A 210 7.16 -1.45 7.48
C ASP A 210 6.39 -0.11 7.55
N PRO A 211 5.96 0.43 6.40
CA PRO A 211 5.29 1.72 6.35
C PRO A 211 3.81 1.70 6.75
N MET A 212 3.23 0.53 7.01
CA MET A 212 1.83 0.31 7.44
C MET A 212 1.78 -0.88 8.41
N CYS A 213 2.47 -0.72 9.57
CA CYS A 213 2.81 -1.84 10.44
C CYS A 213 1.65 -2.44 11.23
N GLY A 214 0.51 -1.76 11.32
CA GLY A 214 -0.64 -2.23 12.09
C GLY A 214 -0.27 -2.56 13.54
N SER A 215 -0.48 -3.81 13.97
CA SER A 215 -0.09 -4.30 15.30
C SER A 215 1.38 -4.78 15.39
N GLY A 216 2.20 -4.56 14.35
CA GLY A 216 3.65 -4.80 14.33
C GLY A 216 4.07 -6.23 14.02
N THR A 217 3.19 -7.10 13.54
CA THR A 217 3.49 -8.53 13.39
C THR A 217 4.72 -8.81 12.50
N LEU A 218 4.84 -8.15 11.33
CA LEU A 218 5.99 -8.33 10.43
C LEU A 218 7.30 -7.91 11.10
N VAL A 219 7.29 -6.75 11.75
CA VAL A 219 8.48 -6.21 12.45
C VAL A 219 8.90 -7.10 13.62
N ILE A 220 7.92 -7.57 14.42
CA ILE A 220 8.21 -8.42 15.58
C ILE A 220 8.76 -9.77 15.13
N GLU A 221 8.13 -10.43 14.14
CA GLU A 221 8.65 -11.71 13.62
C GLU A 221 10.05 -11.55 13.01
N ALA A 222 10.32 -10.46 12.28
CA ALA A 222 11.65 -10.18 11.76
C ALA A 222 12.69 -9.98 12.89
N LEU A 223 12.35 -9.25 13.93
CA LEU A 223 13.23 -9.04 15.09
C LEU A 223 13.45 -10.31 15.90
N LEU A 224 12.42 -11.13 16.12
CA LEU A 224 12.54 -12.43 16.78
C LEU A 224 13.40 -13.40 15.96
N MET A 225 13.33 -13.35 14.61
CA MET A 225 14.25 -14.10 13.75
C MET A 225 15.69 -13.59 13.88
N SER A 226 15.89 -12.27 13.89
CA SER A 226 17.22 -11.65 14.05
C SER A 226 17.82 -11.90 15.44
N ALA A 227 16.96 -12.05 16.46
CA ALA A 227 17.35 -12.35 17.83
C ALA A 227 17.60 -13.84 18.08
N ASP A 228 17.47 -14.69 17.07
CA ASP A 228 17.57 -16.15 17.20
C ASP A 228 16.64 -16.71 18.30
N TYR A 229 15.42 -16.19 18.39
CA TYR A 229 14.43 -16.58 19.40
C TYR A 229 13.67 -17.82 18.97
N ALA A 230 13.72 -18.88 19.72
CA ALA A 230 12.92 -20.08 19.48
C ALA A 230 11.48 -19.86 19.97
N VAL A 231 10.52 -19.81 19.02
CA VAL A 231 9.12 -19.44 19.31
C VAL A 231 8.37 -20.42 20.21
N GLY A 232 8.87 -21.66 20.35
CA GLY A 232 8.35 -22.67 21.27
C GLY A 232 8.69 -22.40 22.74
N LEU A 233 9.61 -21.47 23.04
CA LEU A 233 9.96 -21.08 24.41
C LEU A 233 8.81 -20.44 25.19
N ASP A 234 7.80 -19.88 24.47
CA ASP A 234 6.60 -19.30 25.08
C ASP A 234 5.63 -20.36 25.64
N LYS A 235 5.89 -21.65 25.36
CA LYS A 235 5.03 -22.76 25.79
C LYS A 235 5.67 -23.53 26.92
N ALA A 236 4.82 -23.95 27.87
CA ALA A 236 5.26 -24.92 28.85
C ALA A 236 5.49 -26.30 28.19
N GLU A 237 6.47 -27.07 28.68
CA GLU A 237 6.77 -28.43 28.17
C GLU A 237 5.54 -29.33 28.06
N ARG A 238 4.66 -29.28 29.07
CA ARG A 238 3.40 -30.03 29.12
C ARG A 238 2.35 -29.65 28.07
N ASP A 239 2.50 -28.48 27.43
CA ASP A 239 1.56 -28.03 26.38
C ASP A 239 1.90 -28.60 25.01
N PHE A 240 3.03 -29.31 24.88
CA PHE A 240 3.39 -30.05 23.69
C PHE A 240 2.81 -31.48 23.78
N GLY A 241 2.26 -31.98 22.68
CA GLY A 241 1.66 -33.30 22.62
C GLY A 241 2.66 -34.44 22.76
N PHE A 242 3.94 -34.22 22.50
CA PHE A 242 4.99 -35.21 22.76
C PHE A 242 5.30 -35.40 24.25
N TYR A 243 4.89 -34.50 25.15
CA TYR A 243 5.17 -34.58 26.57
C TYR A 243 4.69 -35.87 27.22
N ALA A 244 3.47 -36.29 26.85
CA ALA A 244 2.89 -37.54 27.35
C ALA A 244 3.29 -38.77 26.52
N TRP A 245 4.00 -38.60 25.39
CA TRP A 245 4.36 -39.66 24.49
C TRP A 245 5.48 -40.55 25.07
N GLN A 246 5.33 -41.88 24.98
CA GLN A 246 6.28 -42.86 25.56
C GLN A 246 7.73 -42.72 25.07
N HIS A 247 7.95 -42.10 23.90
CA HIS A 247 9.27 -41.84 23.35
C HIS A 247 9.84 -40.49 23.80
N HIS A 248 9.15 -39.76 24.70
CA HIS A 248 9.61 -38.46 25.18
C HIS A 248 10.89 -38.60 26.00
N ASP A 249 11.95 -37.90 25.57
CA ASP A 249 13.24 -37.79 26.27
C ASP A 249 13.33 -36.40 26.92
N LYS A 250 12.92 -36.34 28.18
CA LYS A 250 12.91 -35.09 28.95
C LYS A 250 14.30 -34.44 29.09
N PRO A 251 15.38 -35.16 29.39
CA PRO A 251 16.75 -34.62 29.42
C PRO A 251 17.15 -33.97 28.09
N LEU A 252 16.88 -34.62 26.96
CA LEU A 252 17.19 -34.09 25.62
C LEU A 252 16.38 -32.81 25.37
N TRP A 253 15.07 -32.80 25.64
CA TRP A 253 14.23 -31.63 25.51
C TRP A 253 14.75 -30.46 26.32
N GLN A 254 15.04 -30.65 27.61
CA GLN A 254 15.53 -29.63 28.51
C GLN A 254 16.89 -29.07 28.08
N SER A 255 17.78 -29.92 27.54
CA SER A 255 19.05 -29.47 26.95
C SER A 255 18.80 -28.55 25.74
N MET A 256 17.88 -28.90 24.84
CA MET A 256 17.54 -28.09 23.67
C MET A 256 16.88 -26.76 24.04
N VAL A 257 15.99 -26.76 25.05
CA VAL A 257 15.39 -25.53 25.56
C VAL A 257 16.44 -24.59 26.16
N LYS A 258 17.40 -25.14 26.95
CA LYS A 258 18.51 -24.36 27.53
C LYS A 258 19.38 -23.77 26.42
N ASP A 259 19.78 -24.58 25.45
CA ASP A 259 20.56 -24.09 24.29
C ASP A 259 19.84 -22.94 23.56
N ALA A 260 18.54 -23.09 23.33
CA ALA A 260 17.75 -22.04 22.70
C ALA A 260 17.67 -20.75 23.52
N GLN A 261 17.54 -20.86 24.86
CA GLN A 261 17.59 -19.71 25.76
C GLN A 261 18.95 -19.02 25.75
N ASP A 262 20.05 -19.80 25.82
CA ASP A 262 21.40 -19.28 25.81
C ASP A 262 21.71 -18.55 24.49
N ARG A 263 21.32 -19.12 23.36
CA ARG A 263 21.46 -18.51 22.03
C ARG A 263 20.68 -17.20 21.93
N PHE A 264 19.44 -17.17 22.39
CA PHE A 264 18.63 -15.95 22.40
C PHE A 264 19.27 -14.85 23.26
N HIS A 265 19.72 -15.17 24.50
CA HIS A 265 20.36 -14.20 25.37
C HIS A 265 21.63 -13.64 24.75
N GLN A 266 22.48 -14.50 24.22
CA GLN A 266 23.75 -14.09 23.56
C GLN A 266 23.46 -13.19 22.35
N ARG A 267 22.46 -13.56 21.51
CA ARG A 267 22.11 -12.77 20.34
C ARG A 267 21.46 -11.43 20.70
N LEU A 268 20.59 -11.43 21.70
CA LEU A 268 19.98 -10.19 22.21
C LEU A 268 21.02 -9.21 22.75
N GLU A 269 22.04 -9.70 23.46
CA GLU A 269 23.17 -8.88 23.93
C GLU A 269 23.93 -8.24 22.75
N GLN A 270 24.23 -8.99 21.69
CA GLN A 270 24.81 -8.45 20.45
C GLN A 270 23.92 -7.37 19.83
N MET A 271 22.61 -7.58 19.77
CA MET A 271 21.66 -6.60 19.25
C MET A 271 21.61 -5.32 20.11
N ILE A 272 21.67 -5.44 21.44
CA ILE A 272 21.79 -4.30 22.36
C ILE A 272 23.05 -3.49 22.04
N ASN A 273 24.15 -4.15 21.71
CA ASN A 273 25.45 -3.53 21.36
C ASN A 273 25.49 -3.01 19.91
N GLY A 274 24.41 -3.15 19.13
CA GLY A 274 24.24 -2.54 17.82
C GLY A 274 24.32 -3.50 16.63
N ASP A 275 24.57 -4.79 16.83
CA ASP A 275 24.56 -5.78 15.76
C ASP A 275 23.12 -6.23 15.42
N MET A 276 22.35 -5.31 14.87
CA MET A 276 20.99 -5.55 14.41
C MET A 276 20.65 -4.69 13.18
N PRO A 277 19.71 -5.10 12.34
CA PRO A 277 19.24 -4.25 11.25
C PRO A 277 18.60 -2.96 11.80
N ASN A 278 18.66 -1.87 11.04
CA ASN A 278 17.87 -0.69 11.33
C ASN A 278 16.38 -1.03 11.14
N VAL A 279 15.52 -0.60 12.05
CA VAL A 279 14.10 -0.94 12.02
C VAL A 279 13.24 0.31 12.09
N PHE A 280 12.38 0.44 11.07
CA PHE A 280 11.41 1.53 10.95
C PHE A 280 10.01 0.93 10.81
N ALA A 281 9.15 1.26 11.74
CA ALA A 281 7.75 0.86 11.75
C ALA A 281 6.87 2.10 11.80
N PHE A 282 6.04 2.27 10.79
CA PHE A 282 5.15 3.41 10.66
C PHE A 282 3.71 2.94 10.47
N ASP A 283 2.78 3.73 10.97
CA ASP A 283 1.36 3.61 10.67
C ASP A 283 0.71 4.99 10.79
N MET A 284 -0.33 5.22 10.01
CA MET A 284 -1.10 6.45 10.11
C MET A 284 -2.00 6.49 11.35
N ASP A 285 -2.39 5.32 11.88
CA ASP A 285 -3.22 5.18 13.08
C ASP A 285 -2.36 5.17 14.35
N ALA A 286 -2.63 6.10 15.26
CA ALA A 286 -1.99 6.16 16.57
C ALA A 286 -2.32 4.91 17.44
N GLY A 287 -3.49 4.29 17.24
CA GLY A 287 -3.90 3.06 17.91
C GLY A 287 -3.02 1.89 17.46
N ALA A 288 -2.70 1.78 16.17
CA ALA A 288 -1.79 0.78 15.60
C ALA A 288 -0.38 0.92 16.19
N ILE A 289 0.15 2.14 16.28
CA ILE A 289 1.47 2.41 16.90
C ILE A 289 1.49 1.99 18.37
N LYS A 290 0.43 2.31 19.13
CA LYS A 290 0.32 1.86 20.54
C LYS A 290 0.22 0.34 20.65
N ALA A 291 -0.51 -0.32 19.75
CA ALA A 291 -0.61 -1.78 19.71
C ALA A 291 0.75 -2.42 19.39
N THR A 292 1.46 -1.92 18.39
CA THR A 292 2.82 -2.37 18.04
C THR A 292 3.77 -2.24 19.22
N HIS A 293 3.76 -1.10 19.91
CA HIS A 293 4.60 -0.89 21.10
C HIS A 293 4.30 -1.91 22.21
N LYS A 294 3.01 -2.15 22.53
CA LYS A 294 2.61 -3.14 23.56
C LYS A 294 3.05 -4.56 23.17
N ASN A 295 2.89 -4.93 21.92
CA ASN A 295 3.29 -6.24 21.41
C ASN A 295 4.83 -6.42 21.43
N LEU A 296 5.60 -5.39 21.09
CA LEU A 296 7.07 -5.38 21.22
C LEU A 296 7.49 -5.55 22.69
N MET A 297 6.84 -4.87 23.63
CA MET A 297 7.10 -5.05 25.06
C MET A 297 6.85 -6.48 25.52
N ALA A 298 5.80 -7.11 25.02
CA ALA A 298 5.41 -8.48 25.37
C ALA A 298 6.25 -9.58 24.70
N SER A 299 7.03 -9.24 23.66
CA SER A 299 7.77 -10.21 22.83
C SER A 299 9.16 -10.60 23.39
N GLY A 300 9.56 -10.08 24.55
CA GLY A 300 10.92 -10.27 25.08
C GLY A 300 11.97 -9.34 24.47
N LEU A 301 11.59 -8.49 23.51
CA LEU A 301 12.48 -7.55 22.79
C LEU A 301 12.59 -6.17 23.48
N THR A 302 12.08 -6.02 24.68
CA THR A 302 12.12 -4.76 25.46
C THR A 302 13.50 -4.10 25.49
N PRO A 303 14.64 -4.83 25.65
CA PRO A 303 15.96 -4.20 25.73
C PRO A 303 16.38 -3.45 24.46
N ILE A 304 15.83 -3.79 23.29
CA ILE A 304 16.17 -3.15 22.01
C ILE A 304 15.11 -2.17 21.49
N ILE A 305 14.02 -1.96 22.23
CA ILE A 305 12.88 -1.17 21.74
C ILE A 305 13.27 0.27 21.40
N ASN A 306 14.20 0.85 22.14
CA ASN A 306 14.70 2.21 21.90
C ASN A 306 15.55 2.33 20.62
N ARG A 307 15.91 1.23 19.99
CA ARG A 307 16.62 1.18 18.70
C ARG A 307 15.67 1.06 17.51
N ILE A 308 14.36 0.94 17.78
CA ILE A 308 13.33 0.82 16.76
C ILE A 308 12.69 2.20 16.56
N THR A 309 12.69 2.68 15.34
CA THR A 309 11.95 3.90 14.97
C THR A 309 10.47 3.56 14.79
N LEU A 310 9.67 3.77 15.83
CA LEU A 310 8.23 3.55 15.83
C LEU A 310 7.51 4.90 15.88
N GLN A 311 6.81 5.29 14.78
CA GLN A 311 6.21 6.61 14.69
C GLN A 311 4.88 6.58 13.95
N GLN A 312 3.94 7.41 14.38
CA GLN A 312 2.71 7.66 13.64
C GLN A 312 3.04 8.47 12.38
N ARG A 313 2.89 7.85 11.19
CA ARG A 313 3.13 8.46 9.89
C ARG A 313 2.30 7.82 8.79
N SER A 314 1.82 8.63 7.86
CA SER A 314 1.22 8.15 6.62
C SER A 314 2.29 7.91 5.53
N LEU A 315 1.94 7.19 4.48
CA LEU A 315 2.78 7.05 3.28
C LEU A 315 3.15 8.41 2.65
N ALA A 316 2.31 9.42 2.82
CA ALA A 316 2.57 10.78 2.32
C ALA A 316 3.87 11.37 2.90
N THR A 317 4.16 11.08 4.16
CA THR A 317 5.32 11.62 4.90
C THR A 317 6.49 10.63 5.06
N LEU A 318 6.42 9.46 4.44
CA LEU A 318 7.44 8.41 4.53
C LEU A 318 8.85 8.95 4.18
N ASN A 319 8.98 9.69 3.07
CA ASN A 319 10.26 10.24 2.62
C ASN A 319 10.91 11.12 3.71
N MET A 320 10.13 11.97 4.38
CA MET A 320 10.64 12.86 5.43
C MET A 320 11.24 12.10 6.62
N ALA A 321 10.79 10.86 6.85
CA ALA A 321 11.27 10.04 7.96
C ALA A 321 12.61 9.38 7.68
N ILE A 322 12.88 8.98 6.43
CA ILE A 322 13.98 8.08 6.08
C ILE A 322 15.00 8.68 5.09
N GLU A 323 14.68 9.78 4.39
CA GLU A 323 15.49 10.36 3.31
C GLU A 323 16.95 10.61 3.70
N LYS A 324 17.21 11.05 4.93
CA LYS A 324 18.57 11.33 5.41
C LYS A 324 19.41 10.08 5.64
N GLN A 325 18.77 8.91 5.80
CA GLN A 325 19.44 7.66 6.15
C GLN A 325 19.63 6.73 4.94
N VAL A 326 18.83 6.86 3.89
CA VAL A 326 18.82 5.93 2.74
C VAL A 326 20.16 5.81 2.02
N ASN A 327 21.00 6.85 2.06
CA ASN A 327 22.33 6.82 1.44
C ASN A 327 23.33 5.89 2.16
N GLY A 328 23.07 5.58 3.44
CA GLY A 328 23.86 4.64 4.22
C GLY A 328 23.39 3.18 4.12
N TRP A 329 22.23 2.94 3.53
CA TRP A 329 21.66 1.60 3.40
C TRP A 329 22.24 0.88 2.20
N GLN A 330 22.42 -0.44 2.33
CA GLN A 330 22.92 -1.29 1.25
C GLN A 330 21.85 -2.24 0.74
N ARG A 331 21.14 -2.91 1.65
CA ARG A 331 20.12 -3.92 1.35
C ARG A 331 18.85 -3.71 2.17
N PRO A 332 18.15 -2.59 2.02
CA PRO A 332 16.91 -2.36 2.74
C PRO A 332 15.76 -3.24 2.23
N LEU A 333 14.99 -3.77 3.18
CA LEU A 333 13.74 -4.47 2.97
C LEU A 333 12.56 -3.58 3.33
N PHE A 334 11.72 -3.28 2.36
CA PHE A 334 10.38 -2.73 2.58
C PHE A 334 9.38 -3.88 2.54
N ILE A 335 8.76 -4.17 3.66
CA ILE A 335 7.74 -5.22 3.76
C ILE A 335 6.52 -4.69 4.48
N THR A 336 5.32 -4.93 3.93
CA THR A 336 4.11 -4.38 4.51
C THR A 336 2.86 -5.18 4.18
N ASN A 337 1.88 -5.08 5.08
CA ASN A 337 0.54 -5.62 4.94
C ASN A 337 -0.48 -4.47 4.90
N PRO A 338 -0.67 -3.81 3.74
CA PRO A 338 -1.58 -2.68 3.62
C PRO A 338 -3.06 -3.11 3.70
N PRO A 339 -3.99 -2.16 3.87
CA PRO A 339 -5.42 -2.45 3.73
C PRO A 339 -5.76 -3.06 2.36
N TYR A 340 -6.71 -4.02 2.34
CA TYR A 340 -7.12 -4.72 1.11
C TYR A 340 -8.33 -4.08 0.42
N GLY A 341 -8.86 -2.95 0.95
CA GLY A 341 -10.04 -2.28 0.37
C GLY A 341 -11.35 -3.02 0.62
N GLU A 342 -11.52 -3.65 1.77
CA GLU A 342 -12.73 -4.41 2.12
C GLU A 342 -13.97 -3.54 2.33
N ARG A 343 -13.80 -2.23 2.56
CA ARG A 343 -14.91 -1.30 2.69
C ARG A 343 -15.41 -0.86 1.33
N LEU A 344 -16.72 -0.69 1.22
CA LEU A 344 -17.37 -0.30 -0.04
C LEU A 344 -16.78 1.03 -0.57
N GLY A 345 -16.21 1.01 -1.78
CA GLY A 345 -15.60 2.19 -2.41
C GLY A 345 -14.10 2.38 -2.17
N GLU A 346 -13.46 1.69 -1.20
CA GLU A 346 -12.02 1.78 -0.96
C GLU A 346 -11.19 1.03 -2.03
N GLU A 347 -11.76 -0.01 -2.64
CA GLU A 347 -11.10 -0.86 -3.64
C GLU A 347 -10.47 -0.06 -4.80
N VAL A 348 -11.16 0.99 -5.26
CA VAL A 348 -10.69 1.85 -6.35
C VAL A 348 -9.46 2.71 -5.98
N LEU A 349 -9.15 2.83 -4.69
CA LEU A 349 -8.03 3.62 -4.16
C LEU A 349 -6.76 2.78 -3.95
N ILE A 350 -6.89 1.45 -3.85
CA ILE A 350 -5.75 0.54 -3.56
C ILE A 350 -4.70 0.61 -4.66
N ARG A 351 -5.11 0.49 -5.91
CA ARG A 351 -4.19 0.55 -7.06
C ARG A 351 -3.42 1.88 -7.14
N PRO A 352 -4.04 3.07 -7.06
CA PRO A 352 -3.32 4.34 -6.98
C PRO A 352 -2.35 4.41 -5.78
N MET A 353 -2.72 3.88 -4.61
CA MET A 353 -1.87 3.84 -3.43
C MET A 353 -0.59 3.01 -3.68
N TYR A 354 -0.69 1.82 -4.28
CA TYR A 354 0.46 0.99 -4.62
C TYR A 354 1.35 1.66 -5.67
N GLN A 355 0.76 2.26 -6.71
CA GLN A 355 1.48 3.04 -7.71
C GLN A 355 2.26 4.19 -7.07
N GLY A 356 1.63 4.94 -6.18
CA GLY A 356 2.24 6.05 -5.46
C GLY A 356 3.36 5.60 -4.53
N PHE A 357 3.15 4.50 -3.79
CA PHE A 357 4.17 3.91 -2.94
C PHE A 357 5.41 3.51 -3.76
N GLY A 358 5.21 2.79 -4.86
CA GLY A 358 6.29 2.43 -5.79
C GLY A 358 7.04 3.64 -6.34
N LYS A 359 6.32 4.68 -6.77
CA LYS A 359 6.94 5.93 -7.27
C LYS A 359 7.75 6.66 -6.21
N LYS A 360 7.26 6.70 -4.96
CA LYS A 360 8.01 7.28 -3.84
C LYS A 360 9.33 6.55 -3.59
N LEU A 361 9.32 5.22 -3.59
CA LEU A 361 10.53 4.42 -3.42
C LEU A 361 11.49 4.62 -4.61
N GLN A 362 11.01 4.60 -5.86
CA GLN A 362 11.83 4.88 -7.03
C GLN A 362 12.52 6.25 -6.94
N HIS A 363 11.79 7.27 -6.52
CA HIS A 363 12.35 8.61 -6.34
C HIS A 363 13.39 8.65 -5.21
N LEU A 364 13.07 8.05 -4.06
CA LEU A 364 13.93 8.04 -2.88
C LEU A 364 15.27 7.32 -3.13
N PHE A 365 15.24 6.25 -3.90
CA PHE A 365 16.42 5.43 -4.21
C PHE A 365 17.00 5.65 -5.61
N ALA A 366 16.56 6.71 -6.33
CA ALA A 366 16.98 6.98 -7.71
C ALA A 366 18.50 7.10 -7.90
N HIS A 367 19.19 7.61 -6.88
CA HIS A 367 20.66 7.83 -6.87
C HIS A 367 21.38 6.98 -5.81
N SER A 368 20.68 6.13 -5.07
CA SER A 368 21.26 5.26 -4.06
C SER A 368 21.84 4.00 -4.71
N PRO A 369 23.04 3.52 -4.28
CA PRO A 369 23.59 2.23 -4.72
C PRO A 369 22.85 1.03 -4.09
N ALA A 370 21.99 1.23 -3.09
CA ALA A 370 21.33 0.18 -2.33
C ALA A 370 20.51 -0.78 -3.22
N THR A 371 20.57 -2.07 -2.97
CA THR A 371 19.65 -3.06 -3.54
C THR A 371 18.41 -3.13 -2.66
N VAL A 372 17.30 -2.53 -3.12
CA VAL A 372 16.06 -2.43 -2.36
C VAL A 372 15.16 -3.61 -2.66
N THR A 373 14.78 -4.36 -1.64
CA THR A 373 13.76 -5.41 -1.76
C THR A 373 12.41 -4.86 -1.29
N LEU A 374 11.37 -5.12 -2.06
CA LEU A 374 9.99 -4.74 -1.72
C LEU A 374 9.10 -5.98 -1.68
N GLY A 375 8.35 -6.15 -0.60
CA GLY A 375 7.33 -7.17 -0.43
C GLY A 375 6.02 -6.55 0.06
N VAL A 376 4.93 -6.76 -0.67
CA VAL A 376 3.61 -6.23 -0.34
C VAL A 376 2.57 -7.35 -0.38
N LEU A 377 1.81 -7.47 0.71
CA LEU A 377 0.67 -8.38 0.75
C LEU A 377 -0.56 -7.65 0.20
N ALA A 378 -1.22 -8.22 -0.79
CA ALA A 378 -2.32 -7.58 -1.51
C ALA A 378 -3.56 -8.47 -1.55
N GLY A 379 -4.74 -7.87 -1.60
CA GLY A 379 -6.01 -8.58 -1.79
C GLY A 379 -6.16 -9.15 -3.21
N LYS A 380 -5.61 -8.46 -4.21
CA LYS A 380 -5.66 -8.85 -5.63
C LYS A 380 -4.29 -8.72 -6.29
N VAL A 381 -3.98 -9.64 -7.20
CA VAL A 381 -2.71 -9.64 -7.95
C VAL A 381 -2.60 -8.40 -8.84
N GLU A 382 -3.68 -8.04 -9.52
CA GLU A 382 -3.72 -6.94 -10.49
C GLU A 382 -3.41 -5.57 -9.87
N GLU A 383 -3.68 -5.42 -8.58
CA GLU A 383 -3.34 -4.22 -7.82
C GLU A 383 -1.83 -4.17 -7.53
N ALA A 384 -1.28 -5.29 -7.07
CA ALA A 384 0.13 -5.43 -6.74
C ALA A 384 1.04 -5.46 -7.99
N ASP A 385 0.53 -5.83 -9.17
CA ASP A 385 1.26 -5.78 -10.44
C ASP A 385 1.68 -4.36 -10.84
N THR A 386 1.11 -3.35 -10.20
CA THR A 386 1.51 -1.95 -10.42
C THR A 386 2.77 -1.53 -9.68
N LEU A 387 3.28 -2.35 -8.77
CA LEU A 387 4.53 -2.11 -8.06
C LEU A 387 5.72 -2.24 -9.04
N PRO A 388 6.68 -1.30 -9.00
CA PRO A 388 7.83 -1.31 -9.90
C PRO A 388 8.88 -2.32 -9.43
N LEU A 389 8.65 -3.59 -9.70
CA LEU A 389 9.54 -4.68 -9.33
C LEU A 389 10.27 -5.25 -10.54
N ASN A 390 11.51 -5.62 -10.34
CA ASN A 390 12.31 -6.41 -11.26
C ASN A 390 12.10 -7.90 -10.93
N ASP A 391 11.79 -8.72 -11.94
CA ASP A 391 11.50 -10.16 -11.82
C ASP A 391 10.56 -10.48 -10.62
N PRO A 392 9.33 -9.93 -10.60
CA PRO A 392 8.44 -10.06 -9.46
C PRO A 392 7.94 -11.47 -9.23
N LYS A 393 8.02 -11.94 -7.99
CA LYS A 393 7.47 -13.22 -7.53
C LYS A 393 6.14 -13.01 -6.83
N THR A 394 5.28 -14.05 -6.85
CA THR A 394 3.99 -14.02 -6.16
C THR A 394 3.79 -15.30 -5.36
N LEU A 395 3.50 -15.17 -4.08
CA LEU A 395 3.04 -16.26 -3.21
C LEU A 395 1.55 -16.06 -2.94
N ARG A 396 0.73 -17.02 -3.37
CA ARG A 396 -0.70 -17.07 -3.02
C ARG A 396 -0.84 -17.73 -1.64
N CYS A 397 -1.50 -17.07 -0.70
CA CYS A 397 -1.68 -17.58 0.66
C CYS A 397 -3.02 -17.10 1.26
N HIS A 398 -3.26 -17.42 2.54
CA HIS A 398 -4.51 -17.06 3.22
C HIS A 398 -4.23 -16.31 4.53
N ASN A 399 -4.86 -15.13 4.69
CA ASN A 399 -4.94 -14.43 5.96
C ASN A 399 -6.35 -14.62 6.56
N GLY A 400 -6.51 -15.61 7.43
CA GLY A 400 -7.83 -16.04 7.89
C GLY A 400 -8.62 -16.70 6.76
N ALA A 401 -9.81 -16.17 6.47
CA ALA A 401 -10.67 -16.64 5.37
C ALA A 401 -10.33 -15.98 4.02
N LEU A 402 -9.53 -14.92 4.03
CA LEU A 402 -9.19 -14.15 2.83
C LEU A 402 -8.05 -14.79 2.06
N THR A 403 -8.22 -14.94 0.75
CA THR A 403 -7.11 -15.22 -0.15
C THR A 403 -6.35 -13.93 -0.40
N VAL A 404 -5.04 -13.95 -0.20
CA VAL A 404 -4.14 -12.82 -0.39
C VAL A 404 -2.92 -13.23 -1.20
N TYR A 405 -2.25 -12.26 -1.77
CA TYR A 405 -1.13 -12.44 -2.67
C TYR A 405 0.07 -11.63 -2.19
N PHE A 406 1.14 -12.30 -1.83
CA PHE A 406 2.38 -11.62 -1.50
C PHE A 406 3.19 -11.40 -2.77
N ARG A 407 3.27 -10.14 -3.20
CA ARG A 407 4.05 -9.71 -4.35
C ARG A 407 5.37 -9.14 -3.88
N TYR A 408 6.48 -9.70 -4.37
CA TYR A 408 7.81 -9.31 -3.90
C TYR A 408 8.87 -9.42 -4.99
N GLY A 409 9.96 -8.66 -4.82
CA GLY A 409 11.08 -8.62 -5.74
C GLY A 409 11.99 -7.43 -5.45
N GLU A 410 13.01 -7.26 -6.27
CA GLU A 410 13.89 -6.10 -6.22
C GLU A 410 13.17 -4.87 -6.83
N LEU A 411 13.31 -3.71 -6.20
CA LEU A 411 12.76 -2.46 -6.69
C LEU A 411 13.44 -2.07 -8.02
N LEU A 412 12.63 -1.94 -9.07
CA LEU A 412 13.10 -1.42 -10.36
C LEU A 412 13.41 0.08 -10.23
N LYS A 413 14.69 0.41 -10.16
CA LYS A 413 15.17 1.79 -10.12
C LYS A 413 15.14 2.37 -11.54
N THR A 414 14.11 3.12 -11.84
CA THR A 414 14.05 3.91 -13.07
C THR A 414 14.21 5.38 -12.73
N LYS A 415 15.10 6.07 -13.41
CA LYS A 415 15.06 7.54 -13.40
C LYS A 415 13.73 7.96 -14.04
N GLU A 416 13.02 8.90 -13.42
CA GLU A 416 11.85 9.49 -14.06
C GLU A 416 12.26 10.03 -15.42
N GLN A 417 11.70 9.46 -16.49
CA GLN A 417 11.96 9.99 -17.84
C GLN A 417 11.25 11.33 -17.95
N ASN A 418 12.05 12.37 -18.16
CA ASN A 418 11.58 13.72 -18.37
C ASN A 418 12.15 14.20 -19.71
N LEU A 419 11.28 14.57 -20.65
CA LEU A 419 11.68 15.04 -21.98
C LEU A 419 12.65 16.22 -21.92
N ILE A 420 12.50 17.10 -20.92
CA ILE A 420 13.36 18.27 -20.76
C ILE A 420 14.78 17.88 -20.35
N SER A 421 14.94 16.89 -19.49
CA SER A 421 16.26 16.42 -19.07
C SER A 421 17.01 15.72 -20.22
N LEU A 422 16.25 15.13 -21.16
CA LEU A 422 16.80 14.44 -22.34
C LEU A 422 17.03 15.39 -23.54
N PHE A 423 16.56 16.66 -23.45
CA PHE A 423 16.69 17.57 -24.54
C PHE A 423 18.18 17.92 -24.83
N GLU A 424 18.63 17.52 -25.98
CA GLU A 424 19.92 17.88 -26.54
C GLU A 424 19.70 18.78 -27.75
N LYS A 425 20.46 19.89 -27.85
CA LYS A 425 20.41 20.75 -29.02
C LYS A 425 21.01 19.97 -30.19
N ARG A 426 20.19 19.69 -31.21
CA ARG A 426 20.58 18.98 -32.44
C ARG A 426 20.32 19.89 -33.63
N GLU A 427 21.08 19.73 -34.65
CA GLU A 427 20.75 20.31 -35.94
C GLU A 427 19.64 19.46 -36.58
N ILE A 428 18.44 20.04 -36.69
CA ILE A 428 17.26 19.39 -37.23
C ILE A 428 16.88 20.18 -38.48
N VAL A 429 16.96 19.53 -39.64
CA VAL A 429 16.57 20.08 -40.93
C VAL A 429 15.33 19.34 -41.39
N VAL A 430 14.26 20.08 -41.67
CA VAL A 430 13.00 19.55 -42.22
C VAL A 430 12.72 20.23 -43.56
N GLU A 431 12.06 19.55 -44.47
CA GLU A 431 11.74 20.08 -45.80
C GLU A 431 10.79 21.29 -45.74
N GLU A 432 9.79 21.23 -44.87
CA GLU A 432 8.82 22.30 -44.61
C GLU A 432 8.61 22.53 -43.12
N GLY A 433 8.35 23.75 -42.68
CA GLY A 433 8.08 24.09 -41.26
C GLY A 433 9.35 24.28 -40.43
N GLN A 434 10.49 24.57 -41.02
CA GLN A 434 11.76 24.80 -40.34
C GLN A 434 11.71 25.97 -39.34
N ASP A 435 10.89 26.98 -39.61
CA ASP A 435 10.62 28.11 -38.70
C ASP A 435 9.99 27.68 -37.41
N PHE A 436 9.04 26.73 -37.45
CA PHE A 436 8.43 26.13 -36.26
C PHE A 436 9.46 25.32 -35.47
N VAL A 437 10.25 24.48 -36.13
CA VAL A 437 11.31 23.67 -35.50
C VAL A 437 12.29 24.58 -34.77
N ASN A 438 12.77 25.62 -35.42
CA ASN A 438 13.73 26.59 -34.87
C ASN A 438 13.12 27.32 -33.64
N ARG A 439 11.85 27.73 -33.73
CA ARG A 439 11.15 28.38 -32.64
C ARG A 439 10.99 27.46 -31.45
N LEU A 440 10.55 26.22 -31.67
CA LEU A 440 10.36 25.24 -30.62
C LEU A 440 11.69 24.90 -29.91
N GLN A 441 12.76 24.68 -30.64
CA GLN A 441 14.11 24.48 -30.09
C GLN A 441 14.59 25.67 -29.25
N LYS A 442 14.36 26.90 -29.73
CA LYS A 442 14.70 28.12 -28.99
C LYS A 442 13.93 28.21 -27.66
N ASN A 443 12.63 27.96 -27.69
CA ASN A 443 11.80 27.98 -26.49
C ASN A 443 12.29 26.96 -25.50
N LEU A 444 12.49 25.72 -25.91
CA LEU A 444 12.92 24.63 -25.04
C LEU A 444 14.31 24.89 -24.43
N ALA A 445 15.26 25.46 -25.22
CA ALA A 445 16.58 25.86 -24.71
C ALA A 445 16.49 26.93 -23.62
N ASN A 446 15.58 27.90 -23.76
CA ASN A 446 15.35 28.97 -22.78
C ASN A 446 14.72 28.41 -21.49
N LEU A 447 13.78 27.47 -21.61
CA LEU A 447 13.04 26.92 -20.47
C LEU A 447 13.84 25.86 -19.69
N LYS A 448 14.72 25.08 -20.38
CA LYS A 448 15.44 23.94 -19.81
C LYS A 448 16.16 24.27 -18.50
N LYS A 449 16.89 25.39 -18.45
CA LYS A 449 17.67 25.79 -17.25
C LYS A 449 16.77 26.01 -16.04
N LEU A 450 15.64 26.70 -16.22
CA LEU A 450 14.68 26.97 -15.13
C LEU A 450 13.91 25.72 -14.75
N ALA A 451 13.47 24.94 -15.72
CA ALA A 451 12.79 23.66 -15.46
C ALA A 451 13.66 22.71 -14.62
N ASN A 452 14.94 22.55 -14.98
CA ASN A 452 15.86 21.71 -14.22
C ASN A 452 16.16 22.29 -12.83
N LYS A 453 16.38 23.61 -12.71
CA LYS A 453 16.60 24.27 -11.41
C LYS A 453 15.42 24.10 -10.46
N GLN A 454 14.20 24.20 -10.97
CA GLN A 454 12.97 24.07 -10.19
C GLN A 454 12.42 22.62 -10.16
N GLN A 455 13.10 21.66 -10.79
CA GLN A 455 12.66 20.25 -10.92
C GLN A 455 11.27 20.11 -11.55
N VAL A 456 10.90 21.02 -12.46
CA VAL A 456 9.61 21.01 -13.15
C VAL A 456 9.70 20.09 -14.36
N THR A 457 8.76 19.14 -14.43
CA THR A 457 8.68 18.13 -15.50
C THR A 457 7.45 18.30 -16.40
N ASN A 458 6.53 19.18 -15.99
CA ASN A 458 5.29 19.46 -16.72
C ASN A 458 5.22 20.96 -16.99
N LEU A 459 5.28 21.37 -18.26
CA LEU A 459 5.33 22.79 -18.63
C LEU A 459 4.90 23.01 -20.08
N ARG A 460 4.48 24.24 -20.38
CA ARG A 460 4.19 24.70 -21.73
C ARG A 460 5.47 25.11 -22.43
N ILE A 461 5.69 24.60 -23.66
CA ILE A 461 6.89 24.91 -24.45
C ILE A 461 6.61 25.73 -25.70
N TYR A 462 5.35 25.88 -26.10
CA TYR A 462 4.92 26.66 -27.26
C TYR A 462 3.43 27.03 -27.10
N ASP A 463 3.06 28.27 -27.45
CA ASP A 463 1.68 28.76 -27.42
C ASP A 463 1.38 29.74 -28.54
N ALA A 464 1.16 29.20 -29.74
CA ALA A 464 0.84 29.99 -30.94
C ALA A 464 1.85 31.13 -31.25
N ASP A 465 3.12 30.94 -30.92
CA ASP A 465 4.19 31.94 -31.07
C ASP A 465 4.36 32.43 -32.51
N LEU A 466 4.05 31.58 -33.50
CA LEU A 466 4.10 31.90 -34.91
C LEU A 466 2.67 31.98 -35.48
N PRO A 467 2.40 32.93 -36.39
CA PRO A 467 1.06 33.11 -36.97
C PRO A 467 0.54 31.88 -37.69
N ASP A 468 1.43 31.11 -38.31
CA ASP A 468 1.09 29.97 -39.17
C ASP A 468 0.84 28.67 -38.39
N PHE A 469 1.32 28.57 -37.14
CA PHE A 469 1.25 27.38 -36.31
C PHE A 469 0.41 27.66 -35.04
N LYS A 470 -0.89 27.52 -35.19
CA LYS A 470 -1.87 27.78 -34.09
C LYS A 470 -2.06 26.57 -33.22
N VAL A 471 -1.04 26.24 -32.42
CA VAL A 471 -1.06 25.13 -31.46
C VAL A 471 -0.51 25.59 -30.12
N ALA A 472 -0.96 24.95 -29.04
CA ALA A 472 -0.25 24.92 -27.76
C ALA A 472 0.41 23.56 -27.62
N VAL A 473 1.64 23.53 -27.08
CA VAL A 473 2.42 22.32 -26.85
C VAL A 473 2.85 22.26 -25.40
N ASP A 474 2.30 21.27 -24.68
CA ASP A 474 2.57 21.04 -23.28
C ASP A 474 3.32 19.72 -23.09
N ILE A 475 4.39 19.72 -22.30
CA ILE A 475 5.06 18.51 -21.83
C ILE A 475 4.45 18.08 -20.52
N TYR A 476 4.19 16.78 -20.38
CA TYR A 476 3.78 16.09 -19.15
C TYR A 476 4.75 14.93 -18.88
N GLY A 477 5.89 15.20 -18.24
CA GLY A 477 6.95 14.22 -18.02
C GLY A 477 7.53 13.66 -19.31
N GLN A 478 7.12 12.46 -19.70
CA GLN A 478 7.50 11.78 -20.93
C GLN A 478 6.46 11.88 -22.06
N PHE A 479 5.38 12.61 -21.85
CA PHE A 479 4.28 12.75 -22.80
C PHE A 479 4.18 14.18 -23.30
N VAL A 480 3.65 14.33 -24.51
CA VAL A 480 3.39 15.62 -25.16
C VAL A 480 1.89 15.74 -25.43
N HIS A 481 1.32 16.83 -24.97
CA HIS A 481 -0.08 17.17 -25.25
C HIS A 481 -0.13 18.37 -26.18
N VAL A 482 -0.75 18.19 -27.33
CA VAL A 482 -0.87 19.22 -28.38
C VAL A 482 -2.32 19.65 -28.50
N GLN A 483 -2.58 20.94 -28.28
CA GLN A 483 -3.89 21.52 -28.49
C GLN A 483 -3.89 22.35 -29.78
N GLU A 484 -4.73 21.98 -30.74
CA GLU A 484 -4.94 22.78 -31.95
C GLU A 484 -5.96 23.88 -31.67
N TYR A 485 -5.60 25.13 -31.94
CA TYR A 485 -6.52 26.24 -31.94
C TYR A 485 -7.27 26.33 -33.26
N ALA A 486 -8.55 26.62 -33.23
CA ALA A 486 -9.36 26.78 -34.43
C ALA A 486 -8.75 27.84 -35.37
N ALA A 487 -8.49 27.44 -36.59
CA ALA A 487 -7.98 28.37 -37.59
C ALA A 487 -9.02 29.48 -37.90
N PRO A 488 -8.57 30.71 -38.15
CA PRO A 488 -9.45 31.78 -38.65
C PRO A 488 -10.19 31.36 -39.92
N LYS A 489 -11.43 31.77 -40.06
CA LYS A 489 -12.27 31.45 -41.25
C LYS A 489 -11.63 31.85 -42.58
N SER A 490 -10.67 32.75 -42.58
CA SER A 490 -9.91 33.20 -43.73
C SER A 490 -8.86 32.19 -44.23
N ILE A 491 -8.54 31.15 -43.44
CA ILE A 491 -7.55 30.14 -43.82
C ILE A 491 -8.29 28.89 -44.33
N PRO A 492 -7.96 28.41 -45.56
CA PRO A 492 -8.55 27.20 -46.10
C PRO A 492 -8.29 25.99 -45.17
N PRO A 493 -9.26 25.09 -44.95
CA PRO A 493 -9.11 23.94 -44.06
C PRO A 493 -7.91 23.04 -44.40
N GLU A 494 -7.61 22.85 -45.68
CA GLU A 494 -6.47 22.06 -46.17
C GLU A 494 -5.14 22.68 -45.74
N THR A 495 -5.01 24.01 -45.81
CA THR A 495 -3.83 24.75 -45.35
C THR A 495 -3.65 24.66 -43.87
N ALA A 496 -4.74 24.79 -43.09
CA ALA A 496 -4.71 24.61 -41.63
C ALA A 496 -4.26 23.19 -41.24
N LYS A 497 -4.82 22.17 -41.90
CA LYS A 497 -4.45 20.75 -41.69
C LYS A 497 -2.99 20.49 -42.06
N LYS A 498 -2.49 21.05 -43.20
CA LYS A 498 -1.06 20.92 -43.58
C LYS A 498 -0.17 21.51 -42.50
N ARG A 499 -0.45 22.75 -42.05
CA ARG A 499 0.35 23.44 -41.01
C ARG A 499 0.33 22.66 -39.67
N PHE A 500 -0.82 22.11 -39.30
CA PHE A 500 -0.92 21.27 -38.10
C PHE A 500 -0.07 20.00 -38.21
N ASN A 501 -0.08 19.32 -39.36
CA ASN A 501 0.74 18.13 -39.59
C ASN A 501 2.26 18.47 -39.57
N LEU A 502 2.65 19.60 -40.09
CA LEU A 502 4.05 20.09 -40.03
C LEU A 502 4.45 20.37 -38.57
N ALA A 503 3.57 20.97 -37.78
CA ALA A 503 3.79 21.17 -36.33
C ALA A 503 4.00 19.84 -35.62
N LEU A 504 3.12 18.84 -35.84
CA LEU A 504 3.25 17.50 -35.24
C LEU A 504 4.55 16.80 -35.66
N HIS A 505 4.99 16.95 -36.91
CA HIS A 505 6.26 16.42 -37.36
C HIS A 505 7.42 17.12 -36.64
N GLY A 506 7.47 18.46 -36.64
CA GLY A 506 8.48 19.24 -35.93
C GLY A 506 8.57 18.95 -34.44
N ILE A 507 7.41 18.76 -33.75
CA ILE A 507 7.38 18.37 -32.35
C ILE A 507 8.09 17.02 -32.13
N ARG A 508 7.80 16.02 -32.97
CA ARG A 508 8.41 14.69 -32.83
C ARG A 508 9.91 14.72 -33.09
N GLU A 509 10.34 15.46 -34.11
CA GLU A 509 11.77 15.61 -34.41
C GLU A 509 12.52 16.33 -33.27
N VAL A 510 11.97 17.46 -32.77
CA VAL A 510 12.62 18.25 -31.73
C VAL A 510 12.70 17.49 -30.41
N LEU A 511 11.63 16.83 -29.99
CA LEU A 511 11.56 16.15 -28.70
C LEU A 511 12.01 14.68 -28.76
N ASN A 512 12.27 14.15 -29.97
CA ASN A 512 12.63 12.75 -30.20
C ASN A 512 11.63 11.79 -29.54
N VAL A 513 10.34 11.98 -29.81
CA VAL A 513 9.24 11.21 -29.22
C VAL A 513 8.52 10.40 -30.28
N ASN A 514 8.03 9.23 -29.88
CA ASN A 514 7.20 8.37 -30.71
C ASN A 514 5.76 8.92 -30.81
N ARG A 515 5.01 8.39 -31.78
CA ARG A 515 3.61 8.79 -32.01
C ARG A 515 2.73 8.53 -30.77
N GLU A 516 2.98 7.47 -30.05
CA GLU A 516 2.23 7.04 -28.85
C GLU A 516 2.45 7.94 -27.64
N GLN A 517 3.49 8.79 -27.68
CA GLN A 517 3.77 9.78 -26.64
C GLN A 517 3.13 11.14 -26.92
N VAL A 518 2.58 11.35 -28.12
CA VAL A 518 1.98 12.62 -28.55
C VAL A 518 0.47 12.48 -28.60
N PHE A 519 -0.20 13.22 -27.73
CA PHE A 519 -1.66 13.25 -27.62
C PHE A 519 -2.20 14.55 -28.19
N ILE A 520 -3.22 14.47 -29.05
CA ILE A 520 -3.76 15.59 -29.80
C ILE A 520 -5.17 15.89 -29.33
N LYS A 521 -5.48 17.17 -29.09
CA LYS A 521 -6.84 17.65 -28.88
C LYS A 521 -7.12 18.86 -29.75
N THR A 522 -8.25 18.85 -30.42
CA THR A 522 -8.74 20.01 -31.20
C THR A 522 -9.74 20.78 -30.33
N ARG A 523 -9.42 22.04 -30.02
CA ARG A 523 -10.37 22.98 -29.39
C ARG A 523 -11.28 23.56 -30.48
N ALA A 524 -12.42 22.90 -30.74
CA ALA A 524 -13.53 23.57 -31.40
C ALA A 524 -14.17 24.57 -30.45
N LYS A 525 -14.65 25.74 -30.96
CA LYS A 525 -15.52 26.62 -30.17
C LYS A 525 -16.77 25.82 -29.77
N GLN A 526 -16.83 25.38 -28.54
CA GLN A 526 -17.99 24.71 -28.00
C GLN A 526 -18.96 25.74 -27.42
N SER A 527 -20.20 25.61 -27.76
CA SER A 527 -21.32 26.30 -27.11
C SER A 527 -22.05 25.27 -26.23
N GLY A 528 -22.06 25.45 -24.92
CA GLY A 528 -22.90 24.68 -24.02
C GLY A 528 -22.21 23.53 -23.24
N ASN A 529 -22.99 22.56 -22.81
CA ASN A 529 -22.74 21.51 -21.81
C ASN A 529 -21.63 20.48 -22.14
N GLU A 530 -21.00 20.52 -23.31
CA GLU A 530 -20.05 19.50 -23.77
C GLU A 530 -18.69 19.53 -23.04
N GLN A 531 -18.43 20.54 -22.23
CA GLN A 531 -17.14 20.73 -21.55
C GLN A 531 -16.87 19.66 -20.47
N TYR A 532 -17.91 19.03 -19.95
CA TYR A 532 -17.86 18.06 -18.86
C TYR A 532 -18.17 16.62 -19.28
N GLU A 533 -18.42 16.38 -20.58
CA GLU A 533 -18.75 15.05 -21.08
C GLU A 533 -17.52 14.22 -21.39
N LYS A 534 -17.59 12.93 -21.04
CA LYS A 534 -16.56 11.94 -21.36
C LYS A 534 -16.58 11.64 -22.85
N LYS A 535 -15.51 11.99 -23.59
CA LYS A 535 -15.43 11.86 -25.07
C LYS A 535 -15.11 10.44 -25.53
N ALA A 536 -14.44 9.65 -24.69
CA ALA A 536 -14.06 8.26 -24.97
C ALA A 536 -14.04 7.46 -23.66
N SER A 537 -13.89 6.16 -23.73
CA SER A 537 -13.84 5.27 -22.57
C SER A 537 -12.58 4.41 -22.54
N SER A 538 -11.42 4.94 -22.99
CA SER A 538 -10.15 4.20 -22.97
C SER A 538 -9.68 3.93 -21.54
N GLY A 539 -10.09 4.75 -20.58
CA GLY A 539 -9.79 4.62 -19.16
C GLY A 539 -8.29 4.78 -18.84
N LYS A 540 -7.46 5.15 -19.81
CA LYS A 540 -6.02 5.16 -19.65
C LYS A 540 -5.54 6.43 -18.93
N PHE A 541 -5.17 6.27 -17.68
CA PHE A 541 -4.51 7.31 -16.89
C PHE A 541 -2.98 7.15 -16.96
N HIS A 542 -2.29 8.28 -16.98
CA HIS A 542 -0.84 8.37 -16.86
C HIS A 542 -0.49 9.08 -15.57
N ILE A 543 0.67 8.77 -14.99
CA ILE A 543 1.15 9.41 -13.77
C ILE A 543 2.21 10.43 -14.15
N VAL A 544 2.01 11.66 -13.69
CA VAL A 544 2.97 12.76 -13.78
C VAL A 544 3.24 13.32 -12.39
N SER A 545 4.27 14.16 -12.24
CA SER A 545 4.62 14.67 -10.92
C SER A 545 5.03 16.14 -10.97
N GLU A 546 4.82 16.86 -9.85
CA GLU A 546 5.26 18.23 -9.64
C GLU A 546 6.07 18.35 -8.34
N PRO A 547 7.02 19.30 -8.25
CA PRO A 547 7.69 19.60 -7.00
C PRO A 547 6.72 20.29 -6.02
N THR A 548 6.80 19.90 -4.75
CA THR A 548 6.08 20.56 -3.65
C THR A 548 6.97 21.56 -2.94
N ALA A 549 6.36 22.34 -2.03
CA ALA A 549 7.08 23.27 -1.16
C ALA A 549 8.17 22.61 -0.29
N ASN A 550 7.96 21.37 0.11
CA ASN A 550 8.85 20.60 1.00
C ASN A 550 9.87 19.75 0.23
N HIS A 551 10.20 20.11 -1.01
CA HIS A 551 11.11 19.37 -1.89
C HIS A 551 10.68 17.91 -2.19
N GLN A 552 9.45 17.54 -1.85
CA GLN A 552 8.83 16.28 -2.24
C GLN A 552 8.20 16.41 -3.64
N ARG A 553 7.73 15.29 -4.16
CA ARG A 553 6.95 15.29 -5.40
C ARG A 553 5.48 14.96 -5.11
N ALA A 554 4.60 15.77 -5.67
CA ALA A 554 3.18 15.44 -5.77
C ALA A 554 2.94 14.69 -7.08
N TYR A 555 2.27 13.56 -7.02
CA TYR A 555 1.93 12.71 -8.17
C TYR A 555 0.47 12.93 -8.56
N PHE A 556 0.22 13.01 -9.88
CA PHE A 556 -1.12 13.22 -10.40
C PHE A 556 -1.43 12.24 -11.53
N LEU A 557 -2.64 11.74 -11.52
CA LEU A 557 -3.23 11.04 -12.64
C LEU A 557 -3.62 12.09 -13.69
N VAL A 558 -3.22 11.89 -14.94
CA VAL A 558 -3.66 12.69 -16.08
C VAL A 558 -4.26 11.79 -17.14
N ASN A 559 -5.25 12.31 -17.87
CA ASN A 559 -5.91 11.61 -18.97
C ASN A 559 -5.90 12.49 -20.21
N PHE A 560 -5.29 12.00 -21.28
CA PHE A 560 -5.12 12.76 -22.51
C PHE A 560 -6.20 12.47 -23.57
N SER A 561 -7.06 11.48 -23.37
CA SER A 561 -7.99 11.00 -24.39
C SER A 561 -9.46 11.21 -24.06
N ASP A 562 -9.87 10.91 -22.81
CA ASP A 562 -11.28 10.72 -22.46
C ASP A 562 -11.99 12.02 -22.07
N TYR A 563 -11.25 13.02 -21.58
CA TYR A 563 -11.77 14.29 -21.09
C TYR A 563 -11.25 15.46 -21.92
N LEU A 564 -11.93 16.60 -21.89
CA LEU A 564 -11.46 17.81 -22.58
C LEU A 564 -10.14 18.31 -21.99
N ASP A 565 -10.07 18.40 -20.67
CA ASP A 565 -8.89 18.82 -19.93
C ASP A 565 -8.14 17.60 -19.40
N THR A 566 -6.84 17.77 -19.15
CA THR A 566 -5.93 16.65 -18.79
C THR A 566 -6.06 16.17 -17.36
N GLY A 567 -6.73 16.90 -16.49
CA GLY A 567 -6.79 16.64 -15.05
C GLY A 567 -5.75 17.41 -14.24
N LEU A 568 -4.79 18.11 -14.88
CA LEU A 568 -3.78 18.93 -14.22
C LEU A 568 -3.55 20.21 -15.03
N PHE A 569 -3.93 21.35 -14.48
CA PHE A 569 -3.68 22.67 -15.07
C PHE A 569 -2.25 23.12 -14.73
N LEU A 570 -1.41 23.28 -15.76
CA LEU A 570 0.03 23.59 -15.60
C LEU A 570 0.28 25.01 -15.12
N ASP A 571 -0.56 25.96 -15.50
CA ASP A 571 -0.48 27.36 -15.14
C ASP A 571 -0.66 27.62 -13.64
N HIS A 572 -1.42 26.76 -12.93
CA HIS A 572 -1.63 26.84 -11.48
C HIS A 572 -0.54 26.18 -10.61
N ARG A 573 0.56 25.71 -11.20
CA ARG A 573 1.66 25.04 -10.47
C ARG A 573 2.19 25.87 -9.30
N SER A 574 2.45 27.17 -9.52
CA SER A 574 2.95 28.10 -8.49
C SER A 574 1.91 28.34 -7.39
N MET A 575 0.63 28.48 -7.76
CA MET A 575 -0.46 28.65 -6.79
C MET A 575 -0.60 27.41 -5.90
N ARG A 576 -0.57 26.19 -6.50
CA ARG A 576 -0.60 24.94 -5.71
C ARG A 576 0.54 24.86 -4.71
N LYS A 577 1.75 25.31 -5.09
CA LYS A 577 2.91 25.37 -4.20
C LYS A 577 2.65 26.33 -3.03
N ILE A 578 2.15 27.54 -3.29
CA ILE A 578 1.80 28.54 -2.27
C ILE A 578 0.76 27.97 -1.29
N ILE A 579 -0.26 27.28 -1.78
CA ILE A 579 -1.28 26.65 -0.95
C ILE A 579 -0.61 25.59 -0.04
N GLY A 580 0.24 24.74 -0.58
CA GLY A 580 0.95 23.73 0.20
C GLY A 580 1.84 24.32 1.29
N GLU A 581 2.56 25.42 1.00
CA GLU A 581 3.42 26.16 1.96
C GLU A 581 2.61 26.71 3.14
N ASN A 582 1.38 27.15 2.87
CA ASN A 582 0.53 27.81 3.86
C ASN A 582 -0.44 26.87 4.58
N SER A 583 -0.37 25.54 4.36
CA SER A 583 -1.39 24.60 4.85
C SER A 583 -1.04 23.91 6.16
N ARG A 584 0.20 23.94 6.62
CA ARG A 584 0.65 23.12 7.77
C ARG A 584 -0.15 23.41 9.05
N GLY A 585 -0.83 22.38 9.56
CA GLY A 585 -1.66 22.44 10.76
C GLY A 585 -2.97 23.21 10.60
N LYS A 586 -3.34 23.59 9.36
CA LYS A 586 -4.48 24.46 9.05
C LYS A 586 -5.65 23.66 8.46
N ASN A 587 -6.85 24.21 8.60
CA ASN A 587 -8.05 23.76 7.91
C ASN A 587 -8.12 24.45 6.54
N VAL A 588 -8.17 23.67 5.47
CA VAL A 588 -8.12 24.16 4.10
C VAL A 588 -9.43 23.87 3.36
N LEU A 589 -9.95 24.86 2.65
CA LEU A 589 -11.11 24.74 1.77
C LEU A 589 -10.69 24.98 0.32
N ASN A 590 -11.03 24.07 -0.57
CA ASN A 590 -10.85 24.21 -2.00
C ASN A 590 -12.21 24.19 -2.70
N LEU A 591 -12.63 25.30 -3.26
CA LEU A 591 -13.88 25.46 -4.01
C LEU A 591 -13.58 25.42 -5.51
N PHE A 592 -14.47 24.81 -6.29
CA PHE A 592 -14.25 24.41 -7.70
C PHE A 592 -13.02 23.50 -7.79
N ALA A 593 -13.04 22.48 -6.93
CA ALA A 593 -11.85 21.68 -6.63
C ALA A 593 -11.35 20.82 -7.81
N TYR A 594 -12.18 20.59 -8.84
CA TYR A 594 -11.86 19.79 -10.01
C TYR A 594 -11.27 18.43 -9.59
N THR A 595 -10.08 18.04 -10.07
CA THR A 595 -9.38 16.81 -9.70
C THR A 595 -8.58 16.93 -8.39
N CYS A 596 -8.86 17.95 -7.58
CA CYS A 596 -8.31 18.22 -6.25
C CYS A 596 -6.77 18.38 -6.21
N THR A 597 -6.15 18.87 -7.29
CA THR A 597 -4.67 19.01 -7.33
C THR A 597 -4.15 20.00 -6.30
N ALA A 598 -4.87 21.11 -6.03
CA ALA A 598 -4.54 22.07 -4.97
C ALA A 598 -4.74 21.45 -3.57
N SER A 599 -5.78 20.66 -3.39
CA SER A 599 -6.05 19.92 -2.16
C SER A 599 -4.96 18.90 -1.84
N VAL A 600 -4.41 18.22 -2.86
CA VAL A 600 -3.25 17.31 -2.69
C VAL A 600 -2.04 18.08 -2.18
N HIS A 601 -1.73 19.25 -2.75
CA HIS A 601 -0.64 20.09 -2.25
C HIS A 601 -0.86 20.55 -0.80
N ALA A 602 -2.10 20.88 -0.43
CA ALA A 602 -2.45 21.21 0.95
C ALA A 602 -2.22 20.01 1.90
N GLY A 603 -2.67 18.82 1.52
CA GLY A 603 -2.47 17.59 2.30
C GLY A 603 -0.98 17.24 2.47
N LEU A 604 -0.19 17.31 1.38
CA LEU A 604 1.27 17.11 1.41
C LEU A 604 1.99 18.21 2.18
N GLY A 605 1.43 19.42 2.23
CA GLY A 605 1.90 20.54 3.05
C GLY A 605 1.63 20.36 4.54
N GLY A 606 0.90 19.32 4.94
CA GLY A 606 0.58 19.00 6.33
C GLY A 606 -0.68 19.70 6.86
N ALA A 607 -1.68 19.92 6.01
CA ALA A 607 -2.97 20.44 6.43
C ALA A 607 -3.60 19.55 7.52
N LYS A 608 -4.27 20.16 8.49
CA LYS A 608 -5.04 19.47 9.54
C LYS A 608 -6.30 18.85 8.94
N SER A 609 -6.97 19.58 8.07
CA SER A 609 -8.12 19.11 7.29
C SER A 609 -8.12 19.74 5.91
N VAL A 610 -8.71 19.04 4.93
CA VAL A 610 -8.94 19.58 3.58
C VAL A 610 -10.36 19.23 3.14
N THR A 611 -11.15 20.25 2.86
CA THR A 611 -12.48 20.11 2.28
C THR A 611 -12.43 20.54 0.81
N SER A 612 -12.78 19.62 -0.09
CA SER A 612 -12.81 19.84 -1.54
C SER A 612 -14.27 19.80 -2.01
N VAL A 613 -14.73 20.90 -2.58
CA VAL A 613 -16.11 21.03 -3.08
C VAL A 613 -16.12 21.26 -4.57
N ASP A 614 -16.83 20.42 -5.30
CA ASP A 614 -17.04 20.53 -6.75
C ASP A 614 -18.42 20.02 -7.11
N LEU A 615 -18.98 20.49 -8.22
CA LEU A 615 -20.27 20.02 -8.70
C LEU A 615 -20.20 18.60 -9.29
N SER A 616 -19.01 18.17 -9.73
CA SER A 616 -18.77 16.92 -10.44
C SER A 616 -18.24 15.82 -9.53
N GLN A 617 -19.08 14.83 -9.22
CA GLN A 617 -18.66 13.64 -8.50
C GLN A 617 -17.50 12.92 -9.21
N ASN A 618 -17.50 12.86 -10.54
CA ASN A 618 -16.44 12.19 -11.30
C ASN A 618 -15.06 12.85 -11.10
N TYR A 619 -15.01 14.17 -10.99
CA TYR A 619 -13.76 14.89 -10.72
C TYR A 619 -13.31 14.71 -9.28
N LEU A 620 -14.22 14.66 -8.33
CA LEU A 620 -13.91 14.37 -6.93
C LEU A 620 -13.42 12.93 -6.74
N ASP A 621 -13.99 11.96 -7.46
CA ASP A 621 -13.51 10.57 -7.45
C ASP A 621 -12.11 10.46 -8.08
N TRP A 622 -11.81 11.28 -9.09
CA TRP A 622 -10.43 11.43 -9.59
C TRP A 622 -9.52 12.08 -8.52
N GLY A 623 -10.01 13.08 -7.81
CA GLY A 623 -9.34 13.71 -6.68
C GLY A 623 -8.98 12.73 -5.58
N LYS A 624 -9.91 11.84 -5.17
CA LYS A 624 -9.64 10.76 -4.21
C LYS A 624 -8.49 9.85 -4.68
N LYS A 625 -8.46 9.49 -5.96
CA LYS A 625 -7.36 8.71 -6.54
C LYS A 625 -6.03 9.47 -6.50
N ASN A 626 -6.04 10.81 -6.72
CA ASN A 626 -4.86 11.65 -6.56
C ASN A 626 -4.38 11.69 -5.11
N PHE A 627 -5.28 11.72 -4.12
CA PHE A 627 -4.94 11.60 -2.71
C PHE A 627 -4.26 10.25 -2.41
N ALA A 628 -4.89 9.16 -2.80
CA ALA A 628 -4.35 7.80 -2.62
C ALA A 628 -2.98 7.62 -3.29
N LEU A 629 -2.80 8.15 -4.51
CA LEU A 629 -1.54 8.13 -5.25
C LEU A 629 -0.41 8.84 -4.49
N ASN A 630 -0.72 9.84 -3.69
CA ASN A 630 0.24 10.54 -2.86
C ASN A 630 0.42 9.93 -1.46
N GLY A 631 -0.28 8.86 -1.13
CA GLY A 631 -0.28 8.22 0.17
C GLY A 631 -0.98 9.07 1.25
N LEU A 632 -1.81 10.03 0.82
CA LEU A 632 -2.72 10.74 1.71
C LEU A 632 -3.85 9.78 2.07
N PRO A 633 -4.17 9.62 3.36
CA PRO A 633 -5.16 8.66 3.81
C PRO A 633 -6.59 9.10 3.48
N ASP A 634 -7.51 8.15 3.41
CA ASP A 634 -8.94 8.42 3.42
C ASP A 634 -9.38 8.61 4.88
N LEU A 635 -9.26 9.83 5.38
CA LEU A 635 -9.61 10.21 6.76
C LEU A 635 -10.84 11.11 6.79
N PRO A 636 -11.61 11.12 7.89
CA PRO A 636 -12.76 12.00 8.04
C PRO A 636 -12.46 13.50 7.86
N ASN A 637 -11.20 13.91 8.08
CA ASN A 637 -10.74 15.27 7.89
C ASN A 637 -10.36 15.62 6.43
N TYR A 638 -10.43 14.65 5.49
CA TYR A 638 -10.29 14.88 4.06
C TYR A 638 -11.64 14.64 3.37
N GLN A 639 -12.37 15.73 3.13
CA GLN A 639 -13.74 15.68 2.64
C GLN A 639 -13.81 16.00 1.14
N PHE A 640 -14.68 15.27 0.44
CA PHE A 640 -14.95 15.44 -1.00
C PHE A 640 -16.47 15.57 -1.18
N ILE A 641 -16.94 16.77 -1.50
CA ILE A 641 -18.36 17.12 -1.45
C ILE A 641 -18.83 17.50 -2.86
N ALA A 642 -19.71 16.67 -3.43
CA ALA A 642 -20.31 16.90 -4.73
C ALA A 642 -21.61 17.71 -4.58
N GLN A 643 -21.49 19.04 -4.57
CA GLN A 643 -22.61 19.95 -4.36
C GLN A 643 -22.39 21.27 -5.09
N ASP A 644 -23.48 21.99 -5.34
CA ASP A 644 -23.41 23.39 -5.76
C ASP A 644 -22.69 24.23 -4.72
N ILE A 645 -21.66 24.96 -5.13
CA ILE A 645 -20.76 25.69 -4.23
C ILE A 645 -21.50 26.85 -3.52
N PHE A 646 -22.44 27.53 -4.23
CA PHE A 646 -23.18 28.65 -3.64
C PHE A 646 -24.18 28.17 -2.58
N GLU A 647 -24.82 27.02 -2.80
CA GLU A 647 -25.70 26.41 -1.80
C GLU A 647 -24.88 25.87 -0.63
N TRP A 648 -23.80 25.10 -0.94
CA TRP A 648 -22.99 24.48 0.09
C TRP A 648 -22.35 25.50 1.04
N ILE A 649 -21.76 26.59 0.51
CA ILE A 649 -21.08 27.60 1.34
C ILE A 649 -22.06 28.42 2.18
N LYS A 650 -23.32 28.53 1.76
CA LYS A 650 -24.38 29.17 2.52
C LYS A 650 -24.71 28.38 3.80
N ASP A 651 -24.83 27.06 3.66
CA ASP A 651 -25.25 26.17 4.74
C ASP A 651 -24.08 25.71 5.63
N ASN A 652 -22.85 25.73 5.11
CA ASN A 652 -21.66 25.37 5.86
C ASN A 652 -21.34 26.41 6.93
N THR A 653 -21.08 25.96 8.18
CA THR A 653 -20.74 26.80 9.32
C THR A 653 -19.27 26.71 9.74
N GLU A 654 -18.50 25.80 9.14
CA GLU A 654 -17.09 25.60 9.48
C GLU A 654 -16.22 26.81 9.11
N GLN A 655 -15.12 26.98 9.83
CA GLN A 655 -14.13 28.03 9.58
C GLN A 655 -12.84 27.42 9.03
N TYR A 656 -12.23 28.13 8.10
CA TYR A 656 -11.03 27.69 7.38
C TYR A 656 -9.92 28.73 7.50
N ASP A 657 -8.68 28.25 7.58
CA ASP A 657 -7.49 29.09 7.65
C ASP A 657 -6.95 29.44 6.26
N VAL A 658 -7.19 28.58 5.28
CA VAL A 658 -6.84 28.76 3.88
C VAL A 658 -8.04 28.40 3.02
N ILE A 659 -8.45 29.31 2.15
CA ILE A 659 -9.51 29.06 1.15
C ILE A 659 -8.90 29.28 -0.22
N PHE A 660 -9.08 28.34 -1.15
CA PHE A 660 -8.75 28.51 -2.56
C PHE A 660 -10.00 28.47 -3.42
N ILE A 661 -10.12 29.39 -4.35
CA ILE A 661 -11.25 29.53 -5.28
C ILE A 661 -10.72 29.78 -6.69
N ASP A 662 -11.01 28.87 -7.61
CA ASP A 662 -10.66 29.01 -9.04
C ASP A 662 -11.89 28.66 -9.89
N PRO A 663 -12.86 29.58 -10.02
CA PRO A 663 -14.12 29.32 -10.69
C PRO A 663 -13.95 29.33 -12.21
N PRO A 664 -14.80 28.60 -12.95
CA PRO A 664 -14.85 28.71 -14.39
C PRO A 664 -15.28 30.13 -14.81
N THR A 665 -14.85 30.58 -15.99
CA THR A 665 -15.28 31.88 -16.53
C THR A 665 -16.79 31.98 -16.66
N PHE A 666 -17.41 30.89 -17.11
CA PHE A 666 -18.87 30.76 -17.30
C PHE A 666 -19.29 29.32 -17.05
N SER A 667 -20.46 29.12 -16.42
CA SER A 667 -21.08 27.81 -16.24
C SER A 667 -22.59 27.89 -16.38
N ASN A 668 -23.16 26.97 -17.16
CA ASN A 668 -24.61 26.76 -17.36
C ASN A 668 -25.02 25.32 -17.08
N SER A 669 -24.34 24.63 -16.16
CA SER A 669 -24.64 23.24 -15.81
C SER A 669 -26.09 23.05 -15.41
N LYS A 670 -26.73 21.96 -15.87
CA LYS A 670 -28.11 21.58 -15.48
C LYS A 670 -28.28 21.33 -13.98
N LYS A 671 -27.19 21.10 -13.27
CA LYS A 671 -27.14 20.90 -11.82
C LYS A 671 -27.00 22.22 -11.04
N PHE A 672 -26.77 23.33 -11.74
CA PHE A 672 -26.70 24.68 -11.17
C PHE A 672 -28.03 25.38 -11.39
N HIS A 673 -28.60 25.94 -10.32
CA HIS A 673 -29.82 26.75 -10.41
C HIS A 673 -29.52 28.15 -10.96
N GLY A 674 -29.29 28.27 -12.29
CA GLY A 674 -28.98 29.51 -12.96
C GLY A 674 -27.72 29.43 -13.85
N THR A 675 -27.17 30.59 -14.21
CA THR A 675 -25.92 30.72 -14.96
C THR A 675 -24.91 31.43 -14.08
N PHE A 676 -23.70 30.86 -13.94
CA PHE A 676 -22.60 31.50 -13.29
C PHE A 676 -21.75 32.27 -14.30
N ASP A 677 -21.41 33.52 -13.96
CA ASP A 677 -20.45 34.36 -14.69
C ASP A 677 -19.47 34.97 -13.68
N VAL A 678 -18.17 34.71 -13.86
CA VAL A 678 -17.14 35.11 -12.88
C VAL A 678 -17.11 36.62 -12.67
N GLN A 679 -17.27 37.45 -13.73
CA GLN A 679 -17.23 38.89 -13.59
C GLN A 679 -18.44 39.42 -12.82
N ARG A 680 -19.62 38.84 -13.02
CA ARG A 680 -20.86 39.22 -12.34
C ARG A 680 -20.90 38.73 -10.89
N ASP A 681 -20.47 37.48 -10.65
CA ASP A 681 -20.81 36.74 -9.43
C ASP A 681 -19.67 36.69 -8.41
N HIS A 682 -18.42 37.10 -8.77
CA HIS A 682 -17.26 36.99 -7.88
C HIS A 682 -17.40 37.73 -6.56
N VAL A 683 -18.06 38.88 -6.53
CA VAL A 683 -18.27 39.67 -5.29
C VAL A 683 -19.06 38.83 -4.27
N ALA A 684 -20.18 38.25 -4.71
CA ALA A 684 -21.02 37.40 -3.85
C ALA A 684 -20.26 36.13 -3.38
N LEU A 685 -19.52 35.51 -4.28
CA LEU A 685 -18.71 34.32 -3.99
C LEU A 685 -17.61 34.61 -2.97
N ILE A 686 -16.80 35.66 -3.20
CA ILE A 686 -15.73 36.05 -2.30
C ILE A 686 -16.30 36.41 -0.93
N ASN A 687 -17.35 37.23 -0.85
CA ASN A 687 -17.93 37.62 0.43
C ASN A 687 -18.46 36.43 1.24
N ARG A 688 -19.09 35.46 0.59
CA ARG A 688 -19.55 34.24 1.27
C ARG A 688 -18.38 33.42 1.78
N ALA A 689 -17.32 33.28 0.99
CA ALA A 689 -16.10 32.56 1.39
C ALA A 689 -15.35 33.28 2.53
N MET A 690 -15.26 34.60 2.49
CA MET A 690 -14.65 35.43 3.55
C MET A 690 -15.38 35.31 4.89
N ASN A 691 -16.70 35.05 4.89
CA ASN A 691 -17.44 34.71 6.11
C ASN A 691 -17.07 33.38 6.74
N ARG A 692 -16.38 32.51 5.98
CA ARG A 692 -15.87 31.20 6.42
C ARG A 692 -14.37 31.24 6.69
N LEU A 693 -13.73 32.37 6.53
CA LEU A 693 -12.30 32.55 6.77
C LEU A 693 -12.06 32.90 8.24
N THR A 694 -11.11 32.27 8.88
CA THR A 694 -10.63 32.65 10.22
C THR A 694 -10.00 34.04 10.19
N ALA A 695 -9.89 34.71 11.35
CA ALA A 695 -9.37 36.07 11.43
C ALA A 695 -7.95 36.23 10.86
N GLU A 696 -7.10 35.21 11.05
CA GLU A 696 -5.72 35.15 10.54
C GLU A 696 -5.60 34.37 9.20
N GLY A 697 -6.73 33.99 8.61
CA GLY A 697 -6.79 33.20 7.41
C GLY A 697 -6.47 33.99 6.14
N VAL A 698 -6.28 33.26 5.05
CA VAL A 698 -6.08 33.81 3.70
C VAL A 698 -6.98 33.10 2.69
N LEU A 699 -7.65 33.90 1.88
CA LEU A 699 -8.37 33.43 0.70
C LEU A 699 -7.54 33.72 -0.55
N TYR A 700 -7.23 32.69 -1.33
CA TYR A 700 -6.64 32.80 -2.66
C TYR A 700 -7.75 32.72 -3.69
N PHE A 701 -7.90 33.75 -4.49
CA PHE A 701 -8.83 33.81 -5.61
C PHE A 701 -8.06 33.85 -6.90
N SER A 702 -8.41 33.01 -7.86
CA SER A 702 -7.84 32.95 -9.20
C SER A 702 -8.93 32.84 -10.25
N ASN A 703 -8.69 33.32 -11.46
CA ASN A 703 -9.52 33.04 -12.62
C ASN A 703 -8.77 33.30 -13.93
N ASN A 704 -9.22 32.68 -15.03
CA ASN A 704 -8.61 32.74 -16.36
C ASN A 704 -9.37 33.65 -17.34
N PHE A 705 -10.28 34.50 -16.87
CA PHE A 705 -10.99 35.46 -17.73
C PHE A 705 -10.10 36.66 -18.02
N THR A 706 -9.62 36.79 -19.26
CA THR A 706 -8.65 37.83 -19.68
C THR A 706 -9.11 39.28 -19.46
N LYS A 707 -10.41 39.55 -19.40
CA LYS A 707 -10.99 40.87 -19.16
C LYS A 707 -11.49 41.03 -17.73
N PHE A 708 -11.12 40.16 -16.83
CA PHE A 708 -11.57 40.23 -15.44
C PHE A 708 -11.02 41.48 -14.74
N ALA A 709 -11.89 42.12 -13.98
CA ALA A 709 -11.53 43.18 -13.08
C ALA A 709 -12.14 42.89 -11.70
N LEU A 710 -11.27 42.80 -10.69
CA LEU A 710 -11.72 42.64 -9.30
C LEU A 710 -12.48 43.87 -8.87
N ASP A 711 -13.69 43.72 -8.36
CA ASP A 711 -14.56 44.80 -7.96
C ASP A 711 -13.94 45.61 -6.79
N GLU A 712 -14.07 46.94 -6.85
CA GLU A 712 -13.47 47.84 -5.85
C GLU A 712 -14.05 47.60 -4.46
N SER A 713 -15.32 47.19 -4.34
CA SER A 713 -15.94 46.92 -3.04
C SER A 713 -15.21 45.80 -2.26
N ILE A 714 -14.50 44.87 -2.95
CA ILE A 714 -13.66 43.88 -2.30
C ILE A 714 -12.40 44.52 -1.71
N LYS A 715 -11.77 45.46 -2.44
CA LYS A 715 -10.58 46.17 -1.98
C LYS A 715 -10.89 47.15 -0.83
N GLU A 716 -12.08 47.73 -0.83
CA GLU A 716 -12.54 48.57 0.26
C GLU A 716 -12.81 47.81 1.55
N ARG A 717 -13.31 46.56 1.41
CA ARG A 717 -13.75 45.75 2.55
C ARG A 717 -12.65 44.87 3.13
N TYR A 718 -11.68 44.43 2.31
CA TYR A 718 -10.67 43.45 2.68
C TYR A 718 -9.26 43.97 2.34
N VAL A 719 -8.25 43.33 2.95
CA VAL A 719 -6.84 43.51 2.54
C VAL A 719 -6.58 42.65 1.34
N VAL A 720 -6.30 43.24 0.19
CA VAL A 720 -6.11 42.54 -1.10
C VAL A 720 -4.69 42.74 -1.59
N GLU A 721 -4.00 41.63 -1.87
CA GLU A 721 -2.68 41.58 -2.48
C GLU A 721 -2.79 40.86 -3.83
N GLU A 722 -2.35 41.50 -4.91
CA GLU A 722 -2.30 40.86 -6.21
C GLU A 722 -1.08 39.94 -6.31
N LEU A 723 -1.33 38.65 -6.66
CA LEU A 723 -0.32 37.61 -6.76
C LEU A 723 -0.02 37.15 -8.20
N THR A 724 -0.63 37.75 -9.21
CA THR A 724 -0.54 37.33 -10.63
C THR A 724 0.90 37.07 -11.05
N ASN A 725 1.81 38.01 -10.80
CA ASN A 725 3.23 37.89 -11.15
C ASN A 725 3.98 36.80 -10.40
N GLN A 726 3.50 36.40 -9.22
CA GLN A 726 4.09 35.34 -8.39
C GLN A 726 3.57 33.96 -8.78
N THR A 727 2.35 33.91 -9.31
CA THR A 727 1.65 32.64 -9.62
C THR A 727 1.81 32.21 -11.08
N ILE A 728 2.08 33.12 -12.01
CA ILE A 728 2.40 32.78 -13.39
C ILE A 728 3.75 32.05 -13.46
N GLY A 729 3.73 30.84 -14.01
CA GLY A 729 4.94 30.02 -14.20
C GLY A 729 5.91 30.65 -15.23
N PHE A 730 7.21 30.29 -15.13
CA PHE A 730 8.25 30.77 -16.05
C PHE A 730 8.05 30.33 -17.52
N ASP A 731 7.11 29.44 -17.75
CA ASP A 731 6.70 28.87 -19.03
C ASP A 731 5.48 29.59 -19.66
N TYR A 732 5.01 30.68 -19.03
CA TYR A 732 3.94 31.52 -19.53
C TYR A 732 4.39 33.00 -19.67
N ASP A 733 3.71 33.74 -20.55
CA ASP A 733 4.02 35.16 -20.79
C ASP A 733 3.39 36.05 -19.72
N LEU A 734 4.22 36.71 -18.93
CA LEU A 734 3.76 37.68 -17.91
C LEU A 734 3.04 38.89 -18.50
N LYS A 735 3.30 39.25 -19.78
CA LYS A 735 2.62 40.35 -20.47
C LYS A 735 1.20 40.01 -20.87
N LYS A 736 0.92 38.72 -20.98
CA LYS A 736 -0.42 38.16 -21.30
C LYS A 736 -0.72 37.03 -20.34
N PRO A 737 -0.94 37.36 -19.06
CA PRO A 737 -1.11 36.33 -18.06
C PRO A 737 -2.31 35.42 -18.39
N ILE A 738 -2.09 34.10 -18.28
CA ILE A 738 -3.10 33.09 -18.55
C ILE A 738 -4.20 33.08 -17.46
N HIS A 739 -3.86 33.50 -16.25
CA HIS A 739 -4.78 33.73 -15.15
C HIS A 739 -4.37 34.99 -14.36
N GLN A 740 -5.29 35.49 -13.58
CA GLN A 740 -5.06 36.52 -12.57
C GLN A 740 -5.34 35.95 -11.19
N SER A 741 -4.61 36.41 -10.15
CA SER A 741 -4.77 35.86 -8.80
C SER A 741 -4.52 36.90 -7.70
N TRP A 742 -5.22 36.72 -6.58
CA TRP A 742 -5.18 37.58 -5.41
C TRP A 742 -5.15 36.78 -4.12
N ALA A 743 -4.46 37.31 -3.10
CA ALA A 743 -4.62 36.94 -1.69
C ALA A 743 -5.50 37.96 -0.99
N ILE A 744 -6.57 37.51 -0.34
CA ILE A 744 -7.57 38.32 0.32
C ILE A 744 -7.61 37.92 1.79
N ARG A 745 -7.51 38.93 2.69
CA ARG A 745 -7.52 38.73 4.15
C ARG A 745 -8.52 39.67 4.82
N GLN A 746 -8.97 39.30 6.03
CA GLN A 746 -9.79 40.18 6.87
C GLN A 746 -9.00 41.45 7.22
N GLN A 747 -9.68 42.61 7.24
CA GLN A 747 -9.09 43.79 7.83
C GLN A 747 -8.96 43.54 9.34
N GLN A 748 -7.75 43.67 9.90
CA GLN A 748 -7.57 43.57 11.34
C GLN A 748 -8.34 44.70 11.99
N ALA A 749 -9.31 44.38 12.85
CA ALA A 749 -9.97 45.40 13.68
C ALA A 749 -8.88 46.10 14.48
N ALA A 750 -8.73 47.40 14.27
CA ALA A 750 -7.81 48.22 15.05
C ALA A 750 -8.07 47.93 16.54
N LYS A 751 -7.08 47.37 17.26
CA LYS A 751 -7.17 47.18 18.71
C LYS A 751 -7.51 48.53 19.31
N LYS A 752 -8.75 48.74 19.73
CA LYS A 752 -9.12 49.88 20.55
C LYS A 752 -8.27 49.78 21.83
N THR A 753 -7.21 50.54 21.89
CA THR A 753 -6.47 50.81 23.12
C THR A 753 -7.46 51.52 24.05
N VAL A 754 -8.09 50.75 24.94
CA VAL A 754 -8.81 51.33 26.07
C VAL A 754 -7.73 51.95 26.96
N LYS A 755 -7.70 53.28 26.95
CA LYS A 755 -6.92 54.08 27.93
C LYS A 755 -7.56 53.96 29.29
#